data_d34ac1f7776195d4ebe6f94bef97b469
#
_entry.id   d34ac1f7776195d4ebe6f94bef97b469
#
_cell.length_a   1.000
_cell.length_b   1.000
_cell.length_c   1.000
_cell.angle_alpha   90.00
_cell.angle_beta   90.00
_cell.angle_gamma   90.00
#
_symmetry.space_group_name_H-M   'P 1'
#
loop_
_entity.id
_entity.type
_entity.pdbx_description
1 polymer ?
#
loop_
_entity_poly.entity_id
_entity_poly.type
_entity_poly.pdbx_seq_one_letter_code
_entity_poly.pdbx_strand_id
1 'polypeptide(L)'
;MNRRRFIETSAAAVAALSAASCSRTRTKWRFLTDDEAETLAALCDQIVPPDDFAGAGQAGAVEFIDRQLMRHYRKHRATYRRGLAETERRSAARFGRAFAGLSADLRLEIAHSLEREQPAFFNLVLNHSMQSFYGSPRHGGNRDAVSWRMLGVPDPPVRGRSTDYVKGDTVSPHAAPVASAPSKKVNAVVVGAGAGGGIVAKELAEAGLSVVLLERGQWNTPNDCRKDDLRNQRTSLLGAPFGPADEGNPRVFVWIDGHEQIALPSEGAYSNNAACVGGGTLSWGAQAWRYMEKDFRMRSTYGALEGSTLEDWPISYQDLEPFYEKAEWEIGVSGDDAANPFKAPRKRPLPMPPLSPNREYEVLQPAAKRLGLHPFDIPMARNSVAYNGRGPCMRCRWCVGFACEVDAKNGTQNTVIPRALATGNCELRTGCMTREILSDDRGRATGVSYYDADGRLQTQLADFVVVSCAAIESARLLLNSSTRLHPRGIGNRYDWVGRNLQGHTYTGAVGIFDFDMYDDVGPGAGLAICDFNHGNPGLKGGAMLANEFIRLPIHAVNGLPPGTPRWGIGHKQAMRAYYKRTAVVMGPTQEMPMADSRVQIDPRVRDRWGIPVARLSGDRHPHTLEIGRAMCEKATMWLKEAGAVRTWPMPPGRGVSGGQHQAGTCRMGDDPKSSVVNRHCQIHDVDNVFVVDGGVHVTNGGFNPALTIMAVGYYGSAEILKMWRGTGMRS
;
A
#
# COMPACT_ATOMS: atom_id res chain seq x y z
N MET A 1 0.47 -3.13 72.73
CA MET A 1 1.53 -3.58 71.80
C MET A 1 2.45 -2.41 71.54
N ASN A 2 3.75 -2.50 71.86
CA ASN A 2 4.69 -1.38 71.90
C ASN A 2 5.13 -1.01 70.46
N ARG A 3 5.13 0.28 70.12
CA ARG A 3 5.49 0.84 68.80
C ARG A 3 6.80 0.27 68.22
N ARG A 4 7.74 -0.10 69.07
CA ARG A 4 9.02 -0.73 68.69
C ARG A 4 8.84 -2.14 68.11
N ARG A 5 7.96 -3.00 68.68
CA ARG A 5 7.67 -4.35 68.14
C ARG A 5 6.89 -4.32 66.84
N PHE A 6 6.07 -3.27 66.59
CA PHE A 6 5.37 -3.11 65.28
C PHE A 6 6.34 -2.74 64.17
N ILE A 7 7.33 -1.89 64.46
CA ILE A 7 8.36 -1.48 63.51
C ILE A 7 9.30 -2.66 63.17
N GLU A 8 9.71 -3.47 64.18
CA GLU A 8 10.57 -4.63 63.98
C GLU A 8 9.86 -5.77 63.19
N THR A 9 8.58 -6.01 63.43
CA THR A 9 7.79 -6.99 62.66
C THR A 9 7.47 -6.48 61.25
N SER A 10 7.26 -5.19 61.06
CA SER A 10 7.05 -4.59 59.71
C SER A 10 8.35 -4.57 58.89
N ALA A 11 9.49 -4.31 59.52
CA ALA A 11 10.80 -4.36 58.88
C ALA A 11 11.21 -5.78 58.47
N ALA A 12 10.91 -6.79 59.29
CA ALA A 12 11.15 -8.20 58.96
C ALA A 12 10.23 -8.72 57.83
N ALA A 13 8.96 -8.27 57.80
CA ALA A 13 8.04 -8.61 56.74
C ALA A 13 8.40 -7.94 55.38
N VAL A 14 8.88 -6.69 55.41
CA VAL A 14 9.38 -6.00 54.20
C VAL A 14 10.71 -6.59 53.73
N ALA A 15 11.60 -7.00 54.65
CA ALA A 15 12.85 -7.68 54.27
C ALA A 15 12.58 -9.10 53.71
N ALA A 16 11.58 -9.83 54.22
CA ALA A 16 11.18 -11.13 53.67
C ALA A 16 10.50 -11.02 52.31
N LEU A 17 9.71 -9.96 52.06
CA LEU A 17 9.10 -9.65 50.77
C LEU A 17 10.15 -9.14 49.75
N SER A 18 11.15 -8.42 50.16
CA SER A 18 12.26 -7.99 49.32
C SER A 18 13.24 -9.15 49.01
N ALA A 19 13.47 -10.08 49.94
CA ALA A 19 14.30 -11.28 49.69
C ALA A 19 13.59 -12.32 48.78
N ALA A 20 12.27 -12.43 48.87
CA ALA A 20 11.48 -13.26 47.93
C ALA A 20 11.35 -12.63 46.51
N SER A 21 11.60 -11.32 46.39
CA SER A 21 11.60 -10.58 45.13
C SER A 21 12.97 -10.60 44.39
N CYS A 22 14.06 -11.01 45.09
CA CYS A 22 15.43 -10.96 44.56
C CYS A 22 15.98 -12.27 43.96
N SER A 23 15.19 -13.35 43.88
CA SER A 23 15.63 -14.59 43.21
C SER A 23 14.96 -14.86 41.88
N ARG A 24 14.42 -13.85 41.19
CA ARG A 24 14.18 -13.97 39.76
C ARG A 24 15.54 -13.96 39.08
N THR A 25 16.10 -15.13 38.84
CA THR A 25 17.10 -15.32 37.77
C THR A 25 16.64 -14.49 36.59
N ARG A 26 17.43 -13.50 36.20
CA ARG A 26 17.14 -12.69 35.00
C ARG A 26 17.11 -13.65 33.82
N THR A 27 15.92 -14.09 33.42
CA THR A 27 15.75 -14.85 32.19
C THR A 27 16.20 -13.95 31.02
N LYS A 28 16.83 -14.52 30.02
CA LYS A 28 17.20 -13.86 28.77
C LYS A 28 15.99 -13.26 28.06
N TRP A 29 14.80 -13.82 28.33
CA TRP A 29 13.55 -13.55 27.61
C TRP A 29 12.75 -12.43 28.26
N ARG A 30 11.93 -11.74 27.46
CA ARG A 30 11.09 -10.61 27.88
C ARG A 30 9.67 -11.05 28.24
N PHE A 31 9.18 -12.10 27.57
CA PHE A 31 7.85 -12.67 27.74
C PHE A 31 7.89 -14.16 28.06
N LEU A 32 8.69 -14.95 27.35
CA LEU A 32 8.79 -16.39 27.50
C LEU A 32 9.51 -16.78 28.79
N THR A 33 9.23 -17.98 29.32
CA THR A 33 10.13 -18.67 30.25
C THR A 33 11.23 -19.39 29.46
N ASP A 34 12.27 -19.90 30.14
CA ASP A 34 13.33 -20.64 29.48
C ASP A 34 12.80 -21.93 28.83
N ASP A 35 11.92 -22.71 29.51
CA ASP A 35 11.29 -23.91 28.98
C ASP A 35 10.42 -23.61 27.76
N GLU A 36 9.61 -22.54 27.82
CA GLU A 36 8.82 -22.11 26.67
C GLU A 36 9.67 -21.70 25.47
N ALA A 37 10.81 -21.09 25.72
CA ALA A 37 11.76 -20.68 24.69
C ALA A 37 12.44 -21.89 24.04
N GLU A 38 12.80 -22.91 24.81
CA GLU A 38 13.33 -24.18 24.29
C GLU A 38 12.31 -24.93 23.44
N THR A 39 11.06 -25.06 23.94
CA THR A 39 9.94 -25.64 23.19
C THR A 39 9.70 -24.90 21.89
N LEU A 40 9.67 -23.56 21.93
CA LEU A 40 9.46 -22.73 20.75
C LEU A 40 10.62 -22.84 19.75
N ALA A 41 11.88 -22.90 20.22
CA ALA A 41 13.04 -23.07 19.36
C ALA A 41 12.97 -24.40 18.59
N ALA A 42 12.67 -25.48 19.31
CA ALA A 42 12.50 -26.78 18.72
C ALA A 42 11.33 -26.84 17.70
N LEU A 43 10.24 -26.13 17.96
CA LEU A 43 9.09 -26.05 17.04
C LEU A 43 9.44 -25.19 15.80
N CYS A 44 10.14 -24.07 15.97
CA CYS A 44 10.63 -23.26 14.85
C CYS A 44 11.59 -24.05 13.94
N ASP A 45 12.40 -24.92 14.50
CA ASP A 45 13.29 -25.83 13.74
C ASP A 45 12.53 -26.98 13.04
N GLN A 46 11.28 -27.26 13.40
CA GLN A 46 10.41 -28.12 12.57
C GLN A 46 9.82 -27.33 11.39
N ILE A 47 9.48 -26.06 11.61
CA ILE A 47 8.91 -25.18 10.57
C ILE A 47 9.93 -24.90 9.48
N VAL A 48 11.16 -24.52 9.84
CA VAL A 48 12.32 -24.36 8.93
C VAL A 48 13.49 -25.16 9.50
N PRO A 49 13.63 -26.42 9.10
CA PRO A 49 14.64 -27.30 9.69
C PRO A 49 16.08 -26.91 9.37
N PRO A 50 17.03 -27.25 10.26
CA PRO A 50 18.44 -27.18 9.93
C PRO A 50 18.79 -28.20 8.83
N ASP A 51 19.66 -27.79 7.92
CA ASP A 51 20.37 -28.63 6.95
C ASP A 51 21.81 -28.12 6.86
N ASP A 52 22.38 -27.90 5.67
CA ASP A 52 23.66 -27.20 5.49
C ASP A 52 23.64 -25.76 6.06
N PHE A 53 22.46 -25.23 6.30
CA PHE A 53 22.18 -23.92 6.89
C PHE A 53 21.35 -24.08 8.16
N ALA A 54 21.56 -23.19 9.12
CA ALA A 54 20.81 -23.18 10.37
C ALA A 54 19.29 -23.24 10.14
N GLY A 55 18.56 -23.88 11.06
CA GLY A 55 17.10 -23.81 11.14
C GLY A 55 16.61 -22.48 11.70
N ALA A 56 15.28 -22.29 11.73
CA ALA A 56 14.72 -21.03 12.21
C ALA A 56 14.99 -20.79 13.70
N GLY A 57 14.90 -21.83 14.53
CA GLY A 57 15.21 -21.74 15.97
C GLY A 57 16.67 -21.34 16.19
N GLN A 58 17.59 -22.01 15.50
CA GLN A 58 19.02 -21.72 15.54
C GLN A 58 19.36 -20.32 15.01
N ALA A 59 18.60 -19.83 14.02
CA ALA A 59 18.78 -18.51 13.40
C ALA A 59 18.16 -17.36 14.20
N GLY A 60 17.64 -17.61 15.42
CA GLY A 60 17.14 -16.56 16.31
C GLY A 60 15.64 -16.30 16.23
N ALA A 61 14.84 -17.27 15.77
CA ALA A 61 13.38 -17.09 15.69
C ALA A 61 12.75 -16.79 17.06
N VAL A 62 13.27 -17.39 18.13
CA VAL A 62 12.76 -17.18 19.48
C VAL A 62 13.00 -15.74 19.94
N GLU A 63 14.20 -15.19 19.70
CA GLU A 63 14.53 -13.80 20.02
C GLU A 63 13.65 -12.81 19.26
N PHE A 64 13.35 -13.11 17.98
CA PHE A 64 12.43 -12.32 17.19
C PHE A 64 11.01 -12.37 17.78
N ILE A 65 10.47 -13.57 18.00
CA ILE A 65 9.09 -13.78 18.47
C ILE A 65 8.90 -13.18 19.85
N ASP A 66 9.82 -13.43 20.78
CA ASP A 66 9.77 -12.90 22.16
C ASP A 66 9.72 -11.36 22.16
N ARG A 67 10.55 -10.70 21.33
CA ARG A 67 10.50 -9.25 21.14
C ARG A 67 9.16 -8.77 20.61
N GLN A 68 8.60 -9.47 19.62
CA GLN A 68 7.35 -9.04 19.00
C GLN A 68 6.15 -9.32 19.90
N LEU A 69 6.17 -10.35 20.73
CA LEU A 69 5.17 -10.58 21.77
C LEU A 69 5.11 -9.47 22.82
N MET A 70 6.17 -8.67 22.98
CA MET A 70 6.14 -7.44 23.78
C MET A 70 5.63 -6.21 23.01
N ARG A 71 5.49 -6.31 21.66
CA ARG A 71 5.16 -5.21 20.74
C ARG A 71 3.95 -5.58 19.85
N HIS A 72 4.20 -5.80 18.58
CA HIS A 72 3.17 -6.01 17.55
C HIS A 72 2.34 -7.28 17.75
N TYR A 73 2.93 -8.33 18.35
CA TYR A 73 2.22 -9.59 18.60
C TYR A 73 1.62 -9.67 20.01
N ARG A 74 1.50 -8.57 20.74
CA ARG A 74 0.97 -8.55 22.12
C ARG A 74 -0.39 -9.23 22.23
N LYS A 75 -1.24 -9.07 21.24
CA LYS A 75 -2.56 -9.71 21.15
C LYS A 75 -2.50 -11.26 21.13
N HIS A 76 -1.38 -11.84 20.73
CA HIS A 76 -1.18 -13.28 20.59
C HIS A 76 -0.56 -13.96 21.82
N ARG A 77 -0.22 -13.21 22.87
CA ARG A 77 0.41 -13.75 24.11
C ARG A 77 -0.32 -14.93 24.70
N ALA A 78 -1.65 -14.83 24.89
CA ALA A 78 -2.45 -15.90 25.44
C ALA A 78 -2.46 -17.15 24.56
N THR A 79 -2.46 -16.98 23.24
CA THR A 79 -2.39 -18.10 22.28
C THR A 79 -1.04 -18.80 22.35
N TYR A 80 0.07 -18.04 22.45
CA TYR A 80 1.41 -18.63 22.64
C TYR A 80 1.51 -19.41 23.95
N ARG A 81 1.08 -18.87 25.09
CA ARG A 81 1.09 -19.57 26.38
C ARG A 81 0.35 -20.90 26.32
N ARG A 82 -0.92 -20.88 25.84
CA ARG A 82 -1.72 -22.10 25.72
C ARG A 82 -1.12 -23.09 24.72
N GLY A 83 -0.65 -22.61 23.57
CA GLY A 83 -0.11 -23.46 22.52
C GLY A 83 1.19 -24.15 22.91
N LEU A 84 2.11 -23.46 23.59
CA LEU A 84 3.36 -24.04 24.11
C LEU A 84 3.07 -25.06 25.23
N ALA A 85 2.19 -24.75 26.18
CA ALA A 85 1.76 -25.69 27.21
C ALA A 85 1.11 -26.93 26.59
N GLU A 86 0.28 -26.77 25.57
CA GLU A 86 -0.36 -27.92 24.87
C GLU A 86 0.70 -28.74 24.10
N THR A 87 1.73 -28.12 23.53
CA THR A 87 2.84 -28.82 22.88
C THR A 87 3.57 -29.73 23.87
N GLU A 88 3.91 -29.22 25.05
CA GLU A 88 4.54 -30.00 26.12
C GLU A 88 3.64 -31.10 26.63
N ARG A 89 2.33 -30.82 26.87
CA ARG A 89 1.36 -31.82 27.31
C ARG A 89 1.27 -33.00 26.32
N ARG A 90 1.24 -32.73 25.00
CA ARG A 90 1.21 -33.80 23.98
C ARG A 90 2.50 -34.61 23.97
N SER A 91 3.66 -33.93 24.08
CA SER A 91 4.95 -34.59 24.14
C SER A 91 5.06 -35.51 25.35
N ALA A 92 4.72 -35.02 26.54
CA ALA A 92 4.74 -35.81 27.77
C ALA A 92 3.76 -36.97 27.72
N ALA A 93 2.53 -36.76 27.25
CA ALA A 93 1.50 -37.80 27.18
C ALA A 93 1.86 -38.92 26.19
N ARG A 94 2.52 -38.59 25.07
CA ARG A 94 2.80 -39.56 24.00
C ARG A 94 4.16 -40.24 24.15
N PHE A 95 5.16 -39.50 24.63
CA PHE A 95 6.55 -39.92 24.63
C PHE A 95 7.24 -39.87 26.00
N GLY A 96 6.55 -39.37 27.06
CA GLY A 96 7.12 -39.25 28.40
C GLY A 96 8.26 -38.28 28.56
N ARG A 97 8.44 -37.35 27.61
CA ARG A 97 9.58 -36.40 27.55
C ARG A 97 9.11 -35.00 27.15
N ALA A 98 9.91 -34.00 27.54
CA ALA A 98 9.77 -32.62 27.02
C ALA A 98 9.94 -32.59 25.52
N PHE A 99 9.20 -31.73 24.83
CA PHE A 99 9.20 -31.60 23.36
C PHE A 99 10.59 -31.32 22.79
N ALA A 100 11.34 -30.41 23.40
CA ALA A 100 12.69 -30.08 22.97
C ALA A 100 13.69 -31.26 23.09
N GLY A 101 13.42 -32.21 23.97
CA GLY A 101 14.22 -33.42 24.17
C GLY A 101 13.89 -34.60 23.24
N LEU A 102 12.88 -34.46 22.37
CA LEU A 102 12.51 -35.46 21.38
C LEU A 102 13.46 -35.46 20.17
N SER A 103 13.54 -36.59 19.45
CA SER A 103 14.17 -36.60 18.10
C SER A 103 13.37 -35.76 17.10
N ALA A 104 13.99 -35.41 15.98
CA ALA A 104 13.34 -34.62 14.92
C ALA A 104 12.05 -35.27 14.42
N ASP A 105 12.04 -36.59 14.22
CA ASP A 105 10.85 -37.33 13.73
C ASP A 105 9.71 -37.30 14.74
N LEU A 106 9.99 -37.48 16.02
CA LEU A 106 8.97 -37.42 17.06
C LEU A 106 8.42 -35.99 17.24
N ARG A 107 9.26 -34.97 17.12
CA ARG A 107 8.80 -33.57 17.07
C ARG A 107 7.91 -33.31 15.87
N LEU A 108 8.25 -33.88 14.71
CA LEU A 108 7.46 -33.73 13.48
C LEU A 108 6.04 -34.31 13.65
N GLU A 109 5.90 -35.45 14.33
CA GLU A 109 4.57 -36.04 14.66
C GLU A 109 3.72 -35.06 15.51
N ILE A 110 4.33 -34.46 16.53
CA ILE A 110 3.64 -33.46 17.38
C ILE A 110 3.29 -32.22 16.56
N ALA A 111 4.21 -31.70 15.72
CA ALA A 111 3.98 -30.55 14.88
C ALA A 111 2.79 -30.77 13.93
N HIS A 112 2.69 -31.92 13.28
CA HIS A 112 1.53 -32.26 12.45
C HIS A 112 0.24 -32.38 13.26
N SER A 113 0.28 -32.88 14.50
CA SER A 113 -0.92 -32.91 15.34
C SER A 113 -1.37 -31.50 15.74
N LEU A 114 -0.41 -30.59 16.01
CA LEU A 114 -0.71 -29.18 16.28
C LEU A 114 -1.29 -28.46 15.03
N GLU A 115 -0.77 -28.75 13.85
CA GLU A 115 -1.30 -28.20 12.60
C GLU A 115 -2.78 -28.54 12.40
N ARG A 116 -3.16 -29.80 12.64
CA ARG A 116 -4.55 -30.28 12.49
C ARG A 116 -5.48 -29.80 13.60
N GLU A 117 -5.04 -29.85 14.84
CA GLU A 117 -5.92 -29.74 16.02
C GLU A 117 -5.79 -28.39 16.74
N GLN A 118 -4.71 -27.64 16.50
CA GLN A 118 -4.44 -26.32 17.06
C GLN A 118 -4.06 -25.29 15.98
N PRO A 119 -4.84 -25.18 14.86
CA PRO A 119 -4.44 -24.41 13.69
C PRO A 119 -4.20 -22.93 13.99
N ALA A 120 -4.91 -22.34 14.95
CA ALA A 120 -4.72 -20.96 15.36
C ALA A 120 -3.32 -20.71 15.94
N PHE A 121 -2.82 -21.60 16.80
CA PHE A 121 -1.48 -21.51 17.36
C PHE A 121 -0.42 -21.88 16.31
N PHE A 122 -0.61 -23.01 15.61
CA PHE A 122 0.36 -23.49 14.64
C PHE A 122 0.61 -22.47 13.52
N ASN A 123 -0.45 -21.88 12.96
CA ASN A 123 -0.31 -20.85 11.91
C ASN A 123 0.39 -19.57 12.41
N LEU A 124 0.24 -19.20 13.69
CA LEU A 124 1.02 -18.10 14.26
C LEU A 124 2.51 -18.44 14.30
N VAL A 125 2.86 -19.63 14.81
CA VAL A 125 4.27 -20.06 14.86
C VAL A 125 4.84 -20.19 13.46
N LEU A 126 4.10 -20.77 12.51
CA LEU A 126 4.49 -20.87 11.11
C LEU A 126 4.82 -19.49 10.53
N ASN A 127 3.87 -18.56 10.58
CA ASN A 127 4.04 -17.22 10.00
C ASN A 127 5.19 -16.45 10.67
N HIS A 128 5.30 -16.52 11.99
CA HIS A 128 6.33 -15.80 12.71
C HIS A 128 7.72 -16.43 12.53
N SER A 129 7.82 -17.76 12.37
CA SER A 129 9.06 -18.43 11.99
C SER A 129 9.52 -18.03 10.60
N MET A 130 8.61 -17.99 9.61
CA MET A 130 8.92 -17.53 8.25
C MET A 130 9.38 -16.06 8.23
N GLN A 131 8.68 -15.18 8.95
CA GLN A 131 9.07 -13.77 9.09
C GLN A 131 10.45 -13.63 9.73
N SER A 132 10.71 -14.38 10.78
CA SER A 132 11.98 -14.34 11.48
C SER A 132 13.13 -14.86 10.64
N PHE A 133 12.90 -15.92 9.86
CA PHE A 133 13.94 -16.60 9.09
C PHE A 133 14.24 -15.93 7.76
N TYR A 134 13.22 -15.52 7.00
CA TYR A 134 13.38 -14.92 5.68
C TYR A 134 13.40 -13.39 5.68
N GLY A 135 13.01 -12.76 6.78
CA GLY A 135 13.01 -11.31 6.94
C GLY A 135 14.35 -10.74 7.37
N SER A 136 14.36 -9.41 7.58
CA SER A 136 15.55 -8.66 7.97
C SER A 136 16.15 -9.13 9.30
N PRO A 137 17.47 -9.38 9.38
CA PRO A 137 18.15 -9.79 10.62
C PRO A 137 18.10 -8.73 11.73
N ARG A 138 17.76 -7.49 11.42
CA ARG A 138 17.65 -6.37 12.39
C ARG A 138 16.65 -6.64 13.51
N HIS A 139 15.69 -7.52 13.30
CA HIS A 139 14.64 -7.84 14.28
C HIS A 139 15.00 -8.96 15.24
N GLY A 140 16.17 -9.59 15.10
CA GLY A 140 16.70 -10.64 15.97
C GLY A 140 16.55 -12.06 15.44
N GLY A 141 15.82 -12.24 14.34
CA GLY A 141 15.83 -13.47 13.55
C GLY A 141 16.84 -13.41 12.41
N ASN A 142 16.89 -14.45 11.55
CA ASN A 142 17.79 -14.52 10.40
C ASN A 142 19.25 -14.15 10.76
N ARG A 143 19.72 -14.68 11.89
CA ARG A 143 21.05 -14.37 12.42
C ARG A 143 22.12 -14.56 11.34
N ASP A 144 23.04 -13.61 11.25
CA ASP A 144 24.09 -13.56 10.23
C ASP A 144 23.57 -13.62 8.79
N ALA A 145 22.33 -13.17 8.57
CA ALA A 145 21.64 -13.21 7.28
C ALA A 145 21.64 -14.63 6.64
N VAL A 146 21.50 -15.67 7.46
CA VAL A 146 21.66 -17.08 7.04
C VAL A 146 20.74 -17.45 5.88
N SER A 147 19.47 -17.03 5.92
CA SER A 147 18.52 -17.31 4.83
C SER A 147 18.86 -16.54 3.56
N TRP A 148 19.32 -15.30 3.69
CA TRP A 148 19.71 -14.50 2.54
C TRP A 148 20.95 -15.06 1.86
N ARG A 149 21.95 -15.50 2.65
CA ARG A 149 23.12 -16.23 2.10
C ARG A 149 22.69 -17.53 1.42
N MET A 150 21.81 -18.30 2.06
CA MET A 150 21.25 -19.55 1.51
C MET A 150 20.58 -19.33 0.14
N LEU A 151 19.89 -18.20 -0.04
CA LEU A 151 19.19 -17.84 -1.27
C LEU A 151 20.07 -17.06 -2.26
N GLY A 152 21.34 -16.79 -1.92
CA GLY A 152 22.23 -15.95 -2.72
C GLY A 152 21.73 -14.51 -2.85
N VAL A 153 21.02 -14.01 -1.84
CA VAL A 153 20.56 -12.63 -1.76
C VAL A 153 21.67 -11.79 -1.15
N PRO A 154 22.20 -10.77 -1.85
CA PRO A 154 23.15 -9.88 -1.22
C PRO A 154 22.48 -9.19 -0.04
N ASP A 155 23.20 -9.08 1.06
CA ASP A 155 22.82 -8.20 2.17
C ASP A 155 22.52 -6.83 1.56
N PRO A 156 21.33 -6.24 1.83
CA PRO A 156 20.98 -4.98 1.19
C PRO A 156 22.17 -4.05 1.39
N PRO A 157 22.76 -3.55 0.31
CA PRO A 157 23.86 -2.64 0.46
C PRO A 157 23.32 -1.48 1.28
N VAL A 158 23.69 -1.43 2.55
CA VAL A 158 23.79 -0.16 3.27
C VAL A 158 24.97 0.52 2.56
N ARG A 159 24.78 0.82 1.29
CA ARG A 159 25.64 1.77 0.64
C ARG A 159 25.36 3.04 1.39
N GLY A 160 26.34 3.35 2.22
CA GLY A 160 26.32 4.52 3.04
C GLY A 160 25.79 5.64 2.18
N ARG A 161 24.81 6.34 2.67
CA ARG A 161 24.59 7.69 2.22
C ARG A 161 25.99 8.28 2.26
N SER A 162 26.52 8.68 1.12
CA SER A 162 27.63 9.59 1.18
C SER A 162 27.14 10.74 2.02
N THR A 163 27.91 11.13 3.02
CA THR A 163 27.62 12.33 3.80
C THR A 163 27.43 13.55 2.90
N ASP A 164 27.93 13.50 1.70
CA ASP A 164 27.77 14.49 0.63
C ASP A 164 26.37 14.48 0.00
N TYR A 165 25.66 13.34 -0.04
CA TYR A 165 24.27 13.27 -0.49
C TYR A 165 23.30 13.90 0.52
N VAL A 166 23.66 13.89 1.80
CA VAL A 166 22.91 14.57 2.88
C VAL A 166 23.21 16.08 2.89
N LYS A 167 24.33 16.50 2.34
CA LYS A 167 24.75 17.91 2.24
C LYS A 167 24.38 18.58 0.93
N GLY A 168 23.99 17.84 -0.09
CA GLY A 168 23.38 18.42 -1.27
C GLY A 168 22.07 19.07 -0.85
N ASP A 169 21.87 20.32 -1.22
CA ASP A 169 20.71 21.18 -0.96
C ASP A 169 19.36 20.60 -1.35
N THR A 170 19.06 19.38 -0.97
CA THR A 170 17.70 18.91 -0.79
C THR A 170 17.18 19.69 0.40
N VAL A 171 16.62 20.84 0.12
CA VAL A 171 15.69 21.50 1.00
C VAL A 171 14.58 20.47 1.25
N SER A 172 14.82 19.55 2.18
CA SER A 172 13.75 19.00 2.95
C SER A 172 13.25 20.18 3.76
N PRO A 173 12.15 20.78 3.39
CA PRO A 173 11.58 21.77 4.28
C PRO A 173 11.12 20.96 5.47
N HIS A 174 11.95 20.90 6.51
CA HIS A 174 11.48 20.63 7.84
C HIS A 174 10.57 21.82 8.17
N ALA A 175 9.36 21.80 7.61
CA ALA A 175 8.30 22.57 8.19
C ALA A 175 8.14 21.95 9.58
N ALA A 176 8.77 22.57 10.57
CA ALA A 176 8.37 22.36 11.93
C ALA A 176 6.84 22.51 11.98
N PRO A 177 6.13 21.68 12.75
CA PRO A 177 4.70 21.88 12.91
C PRO A 177 4.50 23.33 13.33
N VAL A 178 3.90 24.12 12.45
CA VAL A 178 3.59 25.50 12.75
C VAL A 178 2.53 25.45 13.84
N ALA A 179 2.88 26.00 15.00
CA ALA A 179 1.92 26.15 16.08
C ALA A 179 0.75 26.96 15.55
N SER A 180 -0.43 26.35 15.52
CA SER A 180 -1.66 26.93 14.97
C SER A 180 -2.09 28.13 15.81
N ALA A 181 -1.79 29.34 15.31
CA ALA A 181 -2.62 30.48 15.64
C ALA A 181 -4.03 30.24 15.08
N PRO A 182 -5.12 30.77 15.66
CA PRO A 182 -6.47 30.63 15.12
C PRO A 182 -6.46 31.09 13.66
N SER A 183 -6.94 30.20 12.79
CA SER A 183 -6.67 30.26 11.36
C SER A 183 -7.35 31.44 10.71
N LYS A 184 -6.55 32.33 10.15
CA LYS A 184 -7.02 33.30 9.18
C LYS A 184 -7.67 32.57 8.03
N LYS A 185 -8.79 33.08 7.50
CA LYS A 185 -9.44 32.53 6.30
C LYS A 185 -8.45 32.49 5.16
N VAL A 186 -8.39 31.38 4.41
CA VAL A 186 -7.53 31.19 3.23
C VAL A 186 -8.38 31.05 1.96
N ASN A 187 -7.77 31.17 0.79
CA ASN A 187 -8.48 30.96 -0.47
C ASN A 187 -8.83 29.49 -0.65
N ALA A 188 -7.95 28.55 -0.30
CA ALA A 188 -8.23 27.14 -0.44
C ALA A 188 -7.72 26.32 0.76
N VAL A 189 -8.54 25.38 1.23
CA VAL A 189 -8.10 24.27 2.06
C VAL A 189 -8.09 22.99 1.23
N VAL A 190 -6.93 22.33 1.18
CA VAL A 190 -6.75 21.06 0.49
C VAL A 190 -6.61 19.96 1.53
N VAL A 191 -7.49 18.97 1.48
CA VAL A 191 -7.52 17.85 2.42
C VAL A 191 -6.88 16.63 1.78
N GLY A 192 -5.70 16.25 2.27
CA GLY A 192 -4.87 15.15 1.80
C GLY A 192 -3.70 15.61 0.92
N ALA A 193 -2.47 15.36 1.38
CA ALA A 193 -1.22 15.69 0.69
C ALA A 193 -0.70 14.55 -0.21
N GLY A 194 -1.62 13.84 -0.90
CA GLY A 194 -1.32 12.74 -1.80
C GLY A 194 -0.99 13.17 -3.24
N ALA A 195 -1.23 12.26 -4.19
CA ALA A 195 -0.94 12.44 -5.61
C ALA A 195 -1.71 13.63 -6.23
N GLY A 196 -3.02 13.76 -5.93
CA GLY A 196 -3.85 14.87 -6.41
C GLY A 196 -3.64 16.15 -5.59
N GLY A 197 -3.81 16.06 -4.25
CA GLY A 197 -3.79 17.22 -3.38
C GLY A 197 -2.45 17.96 -3.33
N GLY A 198 -1.33 17.25 -3.43
CA GLY A 198 -0.01 17.89 -3.52
C GLY A 198 0.14 18.74 -4.79
N ILE A 199 -0.43 18.28 -5.92
CA ILE A 199 -0.45 19.04 -7.18
C ILE A 199 -1.35 20.26 -7.07
N VAL A 200 -2.58 20.07 -6.54
CA VAL A 200 -3.53 21.18 -6.34
C VAL A 200 -2.92 22.26 -5.45
N ALA A 201 -2.33 21.87 -4.32
CA ALA A 201 -1.69 22.82 -3.41
C ALA A 201 -0.60 23.64 -4.13
N LYS A 202 0.23 22.97 -4.96
CA LYS A 202 1.28 23.64 -5.74
C LYS A 202 0.71 24.59 -6.79
N GLU A 203 -0.24 24.14 -7.59
CA GLU A 203 -0.83 24.96 -8.66
C GLU A 203 -1.51 26.22 -8.10
N LEU A 204 -2.27 26.08 -7.03
CA LEU A 204 -2.96 27.21 -6.40
C LEU A 204 -1.96 28.16 -5.72
N ALA A 205 -0.97 27.65 -5.00
CA ALA A 205 0.03 28.46 -4.32
C ALA A 205 0.94 29.23 -5.31
N GLU A 206 1.38 28.60 -6.40
CA GLU A 206 2.14 29.27 -7.47
C GLU A 206 1.31 30.34 -8.21
N ALA A 207 -0.02 30.18 -8.26
CA ALA A 207 -0.93 31.18 -8.78
C ALA A 207 -1.24 32.34 -7.81
N GLY A 208 -0.68 32.32 -6.60
CA GLY A 208 -0.79 33.38 -5.59
C GLY A 208 -1.96 33.19 -4.60
N LEU A 209 -2.67 32.06 -4.62
CA LEU A 209 -3.71 31.78 -3.63
C LEU A 209 -3.07 31.36 -2.31
N SER A 210 -3.66 31.80 -1.18
CA SER A 210 -3.35 31.28 0.13
C SER A 210 -3.95 29.88 0.32
N VAL A 211 -3.10 28.90 0.63
CA VAL A 211 -3.48 27.49 0.71
C VAL A 211 -3.10 26.88 2.06
N VAL A 212 -4.01 26.16 2.68
CA VAL A 212 -3.71 25.24 3.78
C VAL A 212 -3.85 23.81 3.27
N LEU A 213 -2.76 23.05 3.34
CA LEU A 213 -2.70 21.62 2.99
C LEU A 213 -2.71 20.79 4.25
N LEU A 214 -3.80 20.03 4.49
CA LEU A 214 -3.96 19.16 5.66
C LEU A 214 -3.59 17.73 5.31
N GLU A 215 -2.76 17.10 6.13
CA GLU A 215 -2.39 15.69 5.99
C GLU A 215 -2.47 14.97 7.34
N ARG A 216 -3.17 13.82 7.38
CA ARG A 216 -3.32 13.04 8.62
C ARG A 216 -2.05 12.32 9.06
N GLY A 217 -1.15 12.01 8.13
CA GLY A 217 0.14 11.38 8.40
C GLY A 217 1.26 12.38 8.58
N GLN A 218 2.49 11.85 8.65
CA GLN A 218 3.69 12.65 8.86
C GLN A 218 4.48 12.82 7.56
N TRP A 219 5.41 13.77 7.54
CA TRP A 219 6.43 13.87 6.50
C TRP A 219 7.54 12.85 6.79
N ASN A 220 7.77 11.95 5.83
CA ASN A 220 8.86 10.99 5.93
C ASN A 220 10.02 11.44 5.05
N THR A 221 11.17 11.63 5.64
CA THR A 221 12.41 11.97 4.95
C THR A 221 13.11 10.71 4.42
N PRO A 222 14.08 10.80 3.49
CA PRO A 222 14.92 9.66 3.14
C PRO A 222 15.59 8.98 4.34
N ASN A 223 15.82 9.73 5.44
CA ASN A 223 16.38 9.18 6.69
C ASN A 223 15.44 8.22 7.40
N ASP A 224 14.13 8.41 7.25
CA ASP A 224 13.11 7.55 7.84
C ASP A 224 12.85 6.30 7.00
N CYS A 225 13.38 6.29 5.76
CA CYS A 225 13.10 5.28 4.75
C CYS A 225 14.14 4.16 4.73
N ARG A 226 14.35 3.47 5.85
CA ARG A 226 15.29 2.35 5.93
C ARG A 226 14.75 1.13 5.20
N LYS A 227 15.64 0.40 4.51
CA LYS A 227 15.31 -0.87 3.88
C LYS A 227 15.09 -1.94 4.95
N ASP A 228 13.83 -2.27 5.18
CA ASP A 228 13.37 -3.24 6.17
C ASP A 228 12.07 -3.86 5.67
N ASP A 229 12.15 -5.11 5.23
CA ASP A 229 11.07 -5.86 4.61
C ASP A 229 9.92 -6.22 5.57
N LEU A 230 10.17 -6.17 6.87
CA LEU A 230 9.15 -6.43 7.89
C LEU A 230 8.50 -5.16 8.42
N ARG A 231 9.11 -3.98 8.22
CA ARG A 231 8.65 -2.76 8.89
C ARG A 231 8.41 -1.56 7.97
N ASN A 232 9.26 -1.32 7.00
CA ASN A 232 9.22 -0.10 6.18
C ASN A 232 8.56 -0.32 4.83
N GLN A 233 7.70 -1.32 4.73
CA GLN A 233 6.82 -1.53 3.60
C GLN A 233 5.45 -0.91 3.89
N ARG A 234 4.71 -0.53 2.86
CA ARG A 234 3.36 0.04 2.97
C ARG A 234 2.40 -0.84 3.76
N THR A 235 2.43 -2.17 3.52
CA THR A 235 1.65 -3.18 4.24
C THR A 235 2.55 -3.97 5.17
N SER A 236 3.23 -3.29 6.07
CA SER A 236 4.25 -3.87 6.92
C SER A 236 3.68 -4.92 7.86
N LEU A 237 4.35 -6.05 7.96
CA LEU A 237 4.00 -7.13 8.90
C LEU A 237 4.18 -6.71 10.36
N LEU A 238 5.08 -5.76 10.63
CA LEU A 238 5.33 -5.19 11.97
C LEU A 238 4.80 -3.76 12.13
N GLY A 239 3.63 -3.49 11.60
CA GLY A 239 2.96 -2.19 11.63
C GLY A 239 2.98 -1.49 10.27
N ALA A 240 2.27 -0.38 10.13
CA ALA A 240 2.13 0.39 8.90
C ALA A 240 2.85 1.75 9.02
N PRO A 241 4.16 1.84 8.73
CA PRO A 241 4.95 3.06 8.98
C PRO A 241 4.52 4.25 8.12
N PHE A 242 3.96 4.00 6.94
CA PHE A 242 3.46 5.03 6.01
C PHE A 242 1.94 5.10 5.97
N GLY A 243 1.27 4.47 6.91
CA GLY A 243 -0.18 4.46 7.02
C GLY A 243 -0.65 4.85 8.41
N PRO A 244 -1.96 4.88 8.65
CA PRO A 244 -2.47 5.01 10.00
C PRO A 244 -2.00 3.83 10.84
N ALA A 245 -1.73 4.06 12.12
CA ALA A 245 -1.43 2.98 13.06
C ALA A 245 -2.65 2.06 13.22
N ASP A 246 -2.43 0.78 13.51
CA ASP A 246 -3.52 -0.19 13.76
C ASP A 246 -4.44 0.28 14.91
N GLU A 247 -3.82 0.83 15.96
CA GLU A 247 -4.55 1.32 17.11
C GLU A 247 -5.39 2.56 16.76
N GLY A 248 -6.69 2.44 16.95
CA GLY A 248 -7.64 3.53 16.76
C GLY A 248 -7.95 3.91 15.30
N ASN A 249 -7.60 3.10 14.33
CA ASN A 249 -7.92 3.35 12.92
C ASN A 249 -8.57 2.12 12.25
N PRO A 250 -9.67 1.58 12.76
CA PRO A 250 -10.34 0.44 12.13
C PRO A 250 -11.12 0.85 10.89
N ARG A 251 -11.47 -0.15 10.07
CA ARG A 251 -12.55 -0.11 9.07
C ARG A 251 -13.45 -1.33 9.27
N VAL A 252 -14.67 -1.28 8.78
CA VAL A 252 -15.53 -2.46 8.68
C VAL A 252 -15.45 -3.00 7.26
N PHE A 253 -15.12 -4.27 7.13
CA PHE A 253 -15.10 -4.99 5.87
C PHE A 253 -16.21 -6.05 5.87
N VAL A 254 -17.02 -6.06 4.82
CA VAL A 254 -18.11 -7.03 4.64
C VAL A 254 -17.70 -8.04 3.58
N TRP A 255 -17.59 -9.29 3.99
CA TRP A 255 -17.26 -10.39 3.10
C TRP A 255 -18.46 -10.77 2.23
N ILE A 256 -18.22 -11.53 1.16
CA ILE A 256 -19.27 -11.94 0.21
C ILE A 256 -20.40 -12.74 0.88
N ASP A 257 -20.08 -13.53 1.91
CA ASP A 257 -21.02 -14.29 2.71
C ASP A 257 -21.80 -13.46 3.74
N GLY A 258 -21.54 -12.15 3.77
CA GLY A 258 -22.19 -11.17 4.63
C GLY A 258 -21.59 -11.02 6.03
N HIS A 259 -20.58 -11.83 6.41
CA HIS A 259 -19.95 -11.61 7.71
C HIS A 259 -19.11 -10.33 7.72
N GLU A 260 -19.08 -9.68 8.88
CA GLU A 260 -18.37 -8.42 9.09
C GLU A 260 -17.05 -8.65 9.83
N GLN A 261 -16.01 -8.01 9.36
CA GLN A 261 -14.70 -7.96 10.01
C GLN A 261 -14.35 -6.52 10.34
N ILE A 262 -13.92 -6.26 11.58
CA ILE A 262 -13.21 -5.03 11.91
C ILE A 262 -11.76 -5.22 11.45
N ALA A 263 -11.43 -4.60 10.32
CA ALA A 263 -10.11 -4.68 9.72
C ALA A 263 -9.19 -3.54 10.22
N LEU A 264 -7.93 -3.87 10.45
CA LEU A 264 -6.90 -2.92 10.88
C LEU A 264 -5.97 -2.57 9.70
N PRO A 265 -5.30 -1.40 9.73
CA PRO A 265 -4.43 -0.92 8.65
C PRO A 265 -3.38 -1.91 8.15
N SER A 266 -2.85 -2.78 9.00
CA SER A 266 -1.90 -3.83 8.62
C SER A 266 -2.54 -5.05 7.93
N GLU A 267 -3.87 -5.15 7.91
CA GLU A 267 -4.61 -6.28 7.34
C GLU A 267 -5.05 -6.01 5.90
N GLY A 268 -5.05 -7.04 5.04
CA GLY A 268 -5.42 -6.91 3.63
C GLY A 268 -6.83 -6.37 3.42
N ALA A 269 -7.79 -6.79 4.24
CA ALA A 269 -9.19 -6.35 4.19
C ALA A 269 -9.38 -4.85 4.48
N TYR A 270 -8.40 -4.19 5.07
CA TYR A 270 -8.43 -2.73 5.28
C TYR A 270 -8.34 -1.94 3.96
N SER A 271 -7.80 -2.52 2.90
CA SER A 271 -7.49 -1.80 1.65
C SER A 271 -6.63 -0.57 1.91
N ASN A 272 -5.49 -0.76 2.60
CA ASN A 272 -4.65 0.35 3.04
C ASN A 272 -3.98 1.06 1.85
N ASN A 273 -4.05 2.39 1.88
CA ASN A 273 -3.19 3.26 1.09
C ASN A 273 -2.29 4.05 2.05
N ALA A 274 -1.12 4.51 1.60
CA ALA A 274 -0.23 5.27 2.48
C ALA A 274 -0.90 6.57 2.95
N ALA A 275 -0.83 6.84 4.26
CA ALA A 275 -1.28 8.08 4.89
C ALA A 275 -0.05 8.82 5.42
N CYS A 276 0.52 9.66 4.60
CA CYS A 276 1.70 10.47 4.85
C CYS A 276 1.79 11.55 3.78
N VAL A 277 2.64 12.53 3.96
CA VAL A 277 2.94 13.53 2.91
C VAL A 277 3.47 12.79 1.67
N GLY A 278 2.86 13.06 0.52
CA GLY A 278 3.05 12.30 -0.72
C GLY A 278 2.07 11.14 -0.90
N GLY A 279 1.37 10.74 0.15
CA GLY A 279 0.42 9.63 0.09
C GLY A 279 1.03 8.37 -0.49
N GLY A 280 0.28 7.68 -1.34
CA GLY A 280 0.75 6.46 -2.03
C GLY A 280 2.00 6.66 -2.87
N THR A 281 2.31 7.88 -3.33
CA THR A 281 3.49 8.14 -4.18
C THR A 281 4.82 8.04 -3.43
N LEU A 282 4.83 8.04 -2.11
CA LEU A 282 6.03 7.75 -1.32
C LEU A 282 6.49 6.30 -1.51
N SER A 283 5.54 5.35 -1.51
CA SER A 283 5.83 3.90 -1.46
C SER A 283 5.38 3.10 -2.69
N TRP A 284 4.88 3.75 -3.74
CA TRP A 284 4.42 3.09 -4.96
C TRP A 284 5.54 2.40 -5.76
N GLY A 285 5.17 1.61 -6.78
CA GLY A 285 6.11 1.03 -7.73
C GLY A 285 6.67 2.01 -8.74
N ALA A 286 6.14 3.22 -8.78
CA ALA A 286 6.49 4.32 -9.68
C ALA A 286 6.11 4.11 -11.16
N GLN A 287 5.30 3.13 -11.50
CA GLN A 287 4.77 2.99 -12.86
C GLN A 287 3.83 4.17 -13.17
N ALA A 288 4.12 4.90 -14.26
CA ALA A 288 3.49 6.18 -14.60
C ALA A 288 2.81 6.11 -15.97
N TRP A 289 1.64 5.48 -16.01
CA TRP A 289 0.89 5.21 -17.23
C TRP A 289 -0.08 6.33 -17.58
N ARG A 290 -0.14 6.69 -18.88
CA ARG A 290 -1.29 7.36 -19.46
C ARG A 290 -2.38 6.34 -19.77
N TYR A 291 -3.64 6.63 -19.51
CA TYR A 291 -4.75 5.85 -20.02
C TYR A 291 -4.84 6.00 -21.55
N MET A 292 -5.36 4.98 -22.22
CA MET A 292 -5.64 5.02 -23.64
C MET A 292 -6.91 5.83 -23.92
N GLU A 293 -7.08 6.36 -25.12
CA GLU A 293 -8.28 7.10 -25.51
C GLU A 293 -9.56 6.27 -25.29
N LYS A 294 -9.50 4.95 -25.53
CA LYS A 294 -10.62 4.03 -25.32
C LYS A 294 -11.02 3.89 -23.86
N ASP A 295 -10.10 4.06 -22.90
CA ASP A 295 -10.41 4.02 -21.46
C ASP A 295 -11.38 5.12 -21.05
N PHE A 296 -11.40 6.25 -21.78
CA PHE A 296 -12.36 7.34 -21.57
C PHE A 296 -13.71 7.13 -22.25
N ARG A 297 -13.83 6.12 -23.12
CA ARG A 297 -14.99 5.86 -23.98
C ARG A 297 -15.44 4.41 -23.90
N MET A 298 -15.41 3.83 -22.70
CA MET A 298 -15.70 2.41 -22.48
C MET A 298 -17.13 2.05 -22.82
N ARG A 299 -18.09 2.87 -22.44
CA ARG A 299 -19.51 2.65 -22.74
C ARG A 299 -19.80 2.76 -24.25
N SER A 300 -19.28 3.81 -24.89
CA SER A 300 -19.43 4.00 -26.34
C SER A 300 -18.70 2.93 -27.15
N THR A 301 -17.53 2.45 -26.66
CA THR A 301 -16.72 1.44 -27.34
C THR A 301 -17.34 0.04 -27.26
N TYR A 302 -17.83 -0.36 -26.10
CA TYR A 302 -18.21 -1.73 -25.80
C TYR A 302 -19.70 -1.94 -25.52
N GLY A 303 -20.49 -0.87 -25.50
CA GLY A 303 -21.91 -0.91 -25.16
C GLY A 303 -22.16 -1.11 -23.67
N ALA A 304 -23.43 -1.25 -23.33
CA ALA A 304 -23.86 -1.55 -21.97
C ALA A 304 -23.35 -2.92 -21.50
N LEU A 305 -23.24 -3.06 -20.19
CA LEU A 305 -22.97 -4.33 -19.54
C LEU A 305 -23.99 -4.49 -18.39
N GLU A 306 -24.77 -5.56 -18.45
CA GLU A 306 -25.77 -5.86 -17.42
C GLU A 306 -25.10 -6.00 -16.05
N GLY A 307 -25.70 -5.42 -15.01
CA GLY A 307 -25.16 -5.40 -13.65
C GLY A 307 -24.02 -4.41 -13.41
N SER A 308 -23.53 -3.74 -14.47
CA SER A 308 -22.48 -2.73 -14.36
C SER A 308 -23.03 -1.31 -14.55
N THR A 309 -22.40 -0.36 -13.89
CA THR A 309 -22.61 1.07 -14.08
C THR A 309 -21.61 1.69 -15.06
N LEU A 310 -21.17 0.93 -16.03
CA LEU A 310 -20.19 1.33 -17.04
C LEU A 310 -20.68 2.54 -17.84
N GLU A 311 -19.88 3.62 -17.84
CA GLU A 311 -20.15 4.87 -18.54
C GLU A 311 -18.87 5.42 -19.19
N ASP A 312 -19.04 6.38 -20.08
CA ASP A 312 -17.94 7.18 -20.61
C ASP A 312 -17.55 8.28 -19.60
N TRP A 313 -16.31 8.67 -19.62
CA TRP A 313 -15.90 9.88 -18.92
C TRP A 313 -16.51 11.11 -19.62
N PRO A 314 -16.95 12.15 -18.88
CA PRO A 314 -17.47 13.38 -19.47
C PRO A 314 -16.37 14.25 -20.11
N ILE A 315 -15.11 13.89 -19.88
CA ILE A 315 -13.92 14.45 -20.50
C ILE A 315 -13.22 13.42 -21.39
N SER A 316 -12.47 13.88 -22.36
CA SER A 316 -11.71 13.03 -23.28
C SER A 316 -10.24 12.89 -22.86
N TYR A 317 -9.53 11.96 -23.51
CA TYR A 317 -8.09 11.91 -23.40
C TYR A 317 -7.43 13.23 -23.81
N GLN A 318 -7.93 13.87 -24.87
CA GLN A 318 -7.41 15.13 -25.40
C GLN A 318 -7.56 16.28 -24.39
N ASP A 319 -8.60 16.27 -23.57
CA ASP A 319 -8.77 17.25 -22.49
C ASP A 319 -7.71 17.06 -21.39
N LEU A 320 -7.25 15.81 -21.13
CA LEU A 320 -6.23 15.51 -20.13
C LEU A 320 -4.80 15.46 -20.67
N GLU A 321 -4.59 15.35 -21.99
CA GLU A 321 -3.26 15.19 -22.59
C GLU A 321 -2.25 16.26 -22.14
N PRO A 322 -2.58 17.58 -22.13
CA PRO A 322 -1.65 18.60 -21.67
C PRO A 322 -1.26 18.46 -20.19
N PHE A 323 -2.16 17.91 -19.38
CA PHE A 323 -1.94 17.70 -17.95
C PHE A 323 -1.16 16.41 -17.68
N TYR A 324 -1.31 15.38 -18.51
CA TYR A 324 -0.42 14.22 -18.50
C TYR A 324 1.01 14.63 -18.81
N GLU A 325 1.23 15.42 -19.87
CA GLU A 325 2.55 15.93 -20.23
C GLU A 325 3.16 16.72 -19.08
N LYS A 326 2.39 17.65 -18.49
CA LYS A 326 2.84 18.44 -17.34
C LYS A 326 3.21 17.55 -16.15
N ALA A 327 2.41 16.54 -15.83
CA ALA A 327 2.68 15.59 -14.76
C ALA A 327 3.97 14.80 -15.00
N GLU A 328 4.17 14.27 -16.20
CA GLU A 328 5.37 13.53 -16.57
C GLU A 328 6.66 14.36 -16.40
N TRP A 329 6.62 15.62 -16.78
CA TRP A 329 7.78 16.50 -16.71
C TRP A 329 8.02 17.07 -15.31
N GLU A 330 6.99 17.48 -14.60
CA GLU A 330 7.17 18.06 -13.25
C GLU A 330 7.50 17.00 -12.19
N ILE A 331 6.93 15.81 -12.31
CA ILE A 331 7.24 14.71 -11.41
C ILE A 331 8.58 14.06 -11.81
N GLY A 332 8.86 13.93 -13.09
CA GLY A 332 10.04 13.29 -13.65
C GLY A 332 9.78 11.80 -13.93
N VAL A 333 9.40 11.50 -15.17
CA VAL A 333 9.17 10.13 -15.65
C VAL A 333 10.28 9.71 -16.59
N SER A 334 10.84 8.52 -16.39
CA SER A 334 11.79 7.89 -17.30
C SER A 334 11.13 6.75 -18.08
N GLY A 335 11.62 6.43 -19.26
CA GLY A 335 11.11 5.33 -20.07
C GLY A 335 11.23 5.63 -21.56
N ASP A 336 10.86 4.63 -22.36
CA ASP A 336 10.66 4.78 -23.81
C ASP A 336 9.47 3.91 -24.23
N ASP A 337 8.40 4.56 -24.63
CA ASP A 337 7.20 3.88 -25.13
C ASP A 337 7.08 3.94 -26.66
N ALA A 338 8.14 4.30 -27.39
CA ALA A 338 8.11 4.42 -28.84
C ALA A 338 7.70 3.10 -29.55
N ALA A 339 8.12 1.97 -28.99
CA ALA A 339 7.79 0.63 -29.51
C ALA A 339 6.35 0.17 -29.20
N ASN A 340 5.56 0.93 -28.42
CA ASN A 340 4.18 0.63 -28.11
C ASN A 340 3.22 1.20 -29.19
N PRO A 341 2.65 0.41 -30.10
CA PRO A 341 1.73 0.92 -31.12
C PRO A 341 0.35 1.31 -30.56
N PHE A 342 0.05 0.90 -29.32
CA PHE A 342 -1.24 1.14 -28.65
C PHE A 342 -1.22 2.35 -27.72
N LYS A 343 -0.06 3.01 -27.57
CA LYS A 343 0.06 4.16 -26.65
C LYS A 343 -0.87 5.29 -27.05
N ALA A 344 -1.37 6.00 -26.05
CA ALA A 344 -2.08 7.25 -26.26
C ALA A 344 -1.13 8.32 -26.87
N PRO A 345 -1.63 9.20 -27.75
CA PRO A 345 -0.81 10.24 -28.39
C PRO A 345 -0.10 11.13 -27.34
N ARG A 346 1.12 11.54 -27.63
CA ARG A 346 1.88 12.52 -26.83
C ARG A 346 2.60 13.53 -27.73
N LYS A 347 2.71 14.76 -27.25
CA LYS A 347 3.38 15.85 -27.99
C LYS A 347 4.88 15.88 -27.74
N ARG A 348 5.30 15.49 -26.53
CA ARG A 348 6.73 15.50 -26.13
C ARG A 348 7.15 14.11 -25.66
N PRO A 349 8.42 13.71 -25.85
CA PRO A 349 8.96 12.48 -25.26
C PRO A 349 8.98 12.58 -23.74
N LEU A 350 9.20 11.45 -23.09
CA LEU A 350 9.44 11.41 -21.64
C LEU A 350 10.71 12.19 -21.27
N PRO A 351 10.76 12.82 -20.08
CA PRO A 351 11.88 13.69 -19.72
C PRO A 351 13.22 12.95 -19.51
N MET A 352 13.18 11.66 -19.25
CA MET A 352 14.39 10.86 -19.00
C MET A 352 14.37 9.54 -19.78
N PRO A 353 15.55 9.04 -20.22
CA PRO A 353 15.64 7.73 -20.87
C PRO A 353 15.23 6.60 -19.92
N PRO A 354 14.94 5.38 -20.42
CA PRO A 354 14.65 4.23 -19.58
C PRO A 354 15.86 3.82 -18.73
N LEU A 355 15.61 3.07 -17.66
CA LEU A 355 16.65 2.33 -16.95
C LEU A 355 17.17 1.21 -17.86
N SER A 356 18.47 0.91 -17.78
CA SER A 356 19.02 -0.22 -18.52
C SER A 356 18.30 -1.54 -18.13
N PRO A 357 18.21 -2.50 -19.08
CA PRO A 357 17.64 -3.81 -18.82
C PRO A 357 18.24 -4.54 -17.62
N ASN A 358 17.52 -5.48 -17.05
CA ASN A 358 17.99 -6.49 -16.12
C ASN A 358 17.77 -7.89 -16.75
N ARG A 359 18.18 -8.93 -16.06
CA ARG A 359 18.07 -10.31 -16.57
C ARG A 359 16.65 -10.71 -16.98
N GLU A 360 15.63 -10.37 -16.19
CA GLU A 360 14.24 -10.68 -16.56
C GLU A 360 13.83 -10.00 -17.86
N TYR A 361 14.20 -8.74 -18.04
CA TYR A 361 13.95 -7.98 -19.25
C TYR A 361 14.58 -8.66 -20.48
N GLU A 362 15.87 -9.04 -20.38
CA GLU A 362 16.63 -9.68 -21.45
C GLU A 362 16.07 -11.03 -21.87
N VAL A 363 15.43 -11.76 -20.97
CA VAL A 363 14.78 -13.05 -21.24
C VAL A 363 13.39 -12.87 -21.82
N LEU A 364 12.58 -11.97 -21.24
CA LEU A 364 11.17 -11.81 -21.58
C LEU A 364 10.95 -11.04 -22.88
N GLN A 365 11.77 -10.02 -23.19
CA GLN A 365 11.59 -9.19 -24.37
C GLN A 365 11.67 -9.96 -25.69
N PRO A 366 12.71 -10.79 -25.95
CA PRO A 366 12.77 -11.58 -27.19
C PRO A 366 11.62 -12.59 -27.32
N ALA A 367 11.16 -13.15 -26.21
CA ALA A 367 10.02 -14.06 -26.21
C ALA A 367 8.72 -13.36 -26.62
N ALA A 368 8.46 -12.16 -26.08
CA ALA A 368 7.32 -11.36 -26.51
C ALA A 368 7.36 -11.06 -28.02
N LYS A 369 8.54 -10.69 -28.54
CA LYS A 369 8.71 -10.43 -29.98
C LYS A 369 8.46 -11.67 -30.85
N ARG A 370 8.89 -12.86 -30.43
CA ARG A 370 8.58 -14.11 -31.14
C ARG A 370 7.08 -14.44 -31.17
N LEU A 371 6.34 -14.02 -30.15
CA LEU A 371 4.88 -14.11 -30.11
C LEU A 371 4.18 -13.04 -30.95
N GLY A 372 4.91 -12.16 -31.65
CA GLY A 372 4.35 -11.05 -32.41
C GLY A 372 3.81 -9.92 -31.53
N LEU A 373 4.19 -9.86 -30.24
CA LEU A 373 3.79 -8.83 -29.29
C LEU A 373 4.77 -7.64 -29.33
N HIS A 374 4.36 -6.52 -28.78
CA HIS A 374 5.06 -5.24 -28.83
C HIS A 374 5.64 -4.85 -27.46
N PRO A 375 6.74 -5.48 -27.00
CA PRO A 375 7.37 -5.15 -25.72
C PRO A 375 8.10 -3.81 -25.78
N PHE A 376 7.96 -3.01 -24.71
CA PHE A 376 8.56 -1.68 -24.58
C PHE A 376 8.91 -1.36 -23.12
N ASP A 377 9.70 -0.28 -22.90
CA ASP A 377 10.12 0.17 -21.59
C ASP A 377 9.00 0.85 -20.83
N ILE A 378 8.70 0.35 -19.63
CA ILE A 378 7.64 0.91 -18.77
C ILE A 378 7.97 2.37 -18.42
N PRO A 379 7.03 3.33 -18.61
CA PRO A 379 7.18 4.67 -18.05
C PRO A 379 7.21 4.64 -16.52
N MET A 380 8.31 5.14 -15.93
CA MET A 380 8.55 5.07 -14.48
C MET A 380 8.84 6.45 -13.90
N ALA A 381 8.10 6.89 -12.89
CA ALA A 381 8.40 8.09 -12.12
C ALA A 381 9.65 7.87 -11.24
N ARG A 382 10.81 7.81 -11.90
CA ARG A 382 12.08 7.44 -11.30
C ARG A 382 13.23 8.06 -12.08
N ASN A 383 14.18 8.64 -11.38
CA ASN A 383 15.35 9.24 -12.02
C ASN A 383 16.25 8.14 -12.60
N SER A 384 16.26 7.95 -13.90
CA SER A 384 17.25 7.10 -14.58
C SER A 384 18.59 7.81 -14.75
N VAL A 385 18.55 9.12 -14.84
CA VAL A 385 19.68 10.06 -14.80
C VAL A 385 19.39 11.12 -13.73
N ALA A 386 20.34 11.99 -13.42
CA ALA A 386 20.09 13.10 -12.51
C ALA A 386 18.97 14.01 -13.07
N TYR A 387 17.97 14.33 -12.25
CA TYR A 387 16.82 15.13 -12.66
C TYR A 387 16.25 15.93 -11.48
N ASN A 388 15.86 17.18 -11.73
CA ASN A 388 15.30 18.09 -10.71
C ASN A 388 16.13 18.14 -9.40
N GLY A 389 17.45 18.26 -9.53
CA GLY A 389 18.39 18.38 -8.41
C GLY A 389 18.59 17.09 -7.60
N ARG A 390 18.05 15.94 -8.04
CA ARG A 390 18.16 14.64 -7.36
C ARG A 390 18.93 13.65 -8.21
N GLY A 391 19.68 12.77 -7.55
CA GLY A 391 20.52 11.77 -8.20
C GLY A 391 19.75 10.63 -8.87
N PRO A 392 20.44 9.79 -9.65
CA PRO A 392 19.84 8.66 -10.34
C PRO A 392 19.53 7.48 -9.42
N CYS A 393 18.68 6.59 -9.88
CA CYS A 393 18.29 5.33 -9.22
C CYS A 393 19.50 4.41 -9.08
N MET A 394 19.71 3.86 -7.88
CA MET A 394 20.76 2.90 -7.55
C MET A 394 20.44 1.46 -7.98
N ARG A 395 19.32 1.23 -8.62
CA ARG A 395 18.88 -0.08 -9.10
C ARG A 395 18.81 -1.16 -8.01
N CYS A 396 18.34 -0.76 -6.83
CA CYS A 396 18.03 -1.70 -5.77
C CYS A 396 16.68 -2.39 -6.01
N ARG A 397 16.45 -3.54 -5.38
CA ARG A 397 15.18 -4.30 -5.49
C ARG A 397 14.05 -3.81 -4.58
N TRP A 398 14.29 -2.80 -3.76
CA TRP A 398 13.39 -2.31 -2.73
C TRP A 398 12.54 -1.14 -3.24
N CYS A 399 11.70 -1.36 -4.24
CA CYS A 399 10.96 -0.26 -4.87
C CYS A 399 9.48 -0.26 -4.50
N VAL A 400 8.75 -1.30 -4.87
CA VAL A 400 7.30 -1.36 -4.60
C VAL A 400 7.03 -1.57 -3.11
N GLY A 401 6.19 -0.71 -2.55
CA GLY A 401 5.83 -0.74 -1.13
C GLY A 401 6.80 -0.03 -0.19
N PHE A 402 7.99 0.37 -0.66
CA PHE A 402 9.02 1.06 0.14
C PHE A 402 9.22 2.50 -0.31
N ALA A 403 9.57 3.38 0.61
CA ALA A 403 10.11 4.69 0.27
C ALA A 403 11.55 4.57 -0.25
N CYS A 404 12.03 5.57 -0.99
CA CYS A 404 13.34 5.54 -1.61
C CYS A 404 14.39 6.20 -0.71
N GLU A 405 15.40 5.45 -0.25
CA GLU A 405 16.49 5.98 0.58
C GLU A 405 17.38 7.00 -0.13
N VAL A 406 17.47 6.92 -1.45
CA VAL A 406 18.32 7.81 -2.27
C VAL A 406 17.53 8.87 -3.01
N ASP A 407 16.27 9.00 -2.68
CA ASP A 407 15.33 10.00 -3.22
C ASP A 407 15.21 10.05 -4.75
N ALA A 408 15.55 8.96 -5.42
CA ALA A 408 15.47 8.83 -6.88
C ALA A 408 14.11 8.35 -7.39
N LYS A 409 13.19 7.94 -6.49
CA LYS A 409 11.81 7.62 -6.83
C LYS A 409 10.95 8.84 -6.60
N ASN A 410 10.28 9.27 -7.65
CA ASN A 410 9.56 10.53 -7.71
C ASN A 410 8.13 10.37 -7.16
N GLY A 411 7.70 11.32 -6.37
CA GLY A 411 6.36 11.45 -5.84
C GLY A 411 6.10 12.90 -5.48
N THR A 412 4.90 13.22 -5.06
CA THR A 412 4.54 14.62 -4.77
C THR A 412 5.32 15.19 -3.57
N GLN A 413 5.75 14.35 -2.63
CA GLN A 413 6.52 14.77 -1.45
C GLN A 413 7.93 15.31 -1.77
N ASN A 414 8.52 14.91 -2.88
CA ASN A 414 9.88 15.33 -3.26
C ASN A 414 9.95 16.09 -4.60
N THR A 415 8.78 16.44 -5.15
CA THR A 415 8.67 17.21 -6.39
C THR A 415 7.82 18.46 -6.21
N VAL A 416 6.51 18.34 -6.18
CA VAL A 416 5.57 19.48 -6.24
C VAL A 416 5.24 20.08 -4.87
N ILE A 417 5.15 19.30 -3.78
CA ILE A 417 4.85 19.85 -2.45
C ILE A 417 5.96 20.80 -1.96
N PRO A 418 7.27 20.47 -2.08
CA PRO A 418 8.33 21.42 -1.77
C PRO A 418 8.22 22.74 -2.52
N ARG A 419 7.80 22.72 -3.80
CA ARG A 419 7.57 23.91 -4.59
C ARG A 419 6.39 24.73 -4.07
N ALA A 420 5.28 24.07 -3.70
CA ALA A 420 4.14 24.76 -3.09
C ALA A 420 4.56 25.53 -1.82
N LEU A 421 5.35 24.89 -0.95
CA LEU A 421 5.84 25.49 0.29
C LEU A 421 6.82 26.65 0.03
N ALA A 422 7.67 26.50 -0.98
CA ALA A 422 8.66 27.53 -1.36
C ALA A 422 8.02 28.85 -1.86
N THR A 423 6.75 28.84 -2.30
CA THR A 423 6.02 30.07 -2.69
C THR A 423 5.73 30.99 -1.51
N GLY A 424 5.73 30.48 -0.27
CA GLY A 424 5.23 31.19 0.92
C GLY A 424 3.70 31.28 1.01
N ASN A 425 2.96 30.84 -0.02
CA ASN A 425 1.50 30.87 -0.09
C ASN A 425 0.84 29.58 0.39
N CYS A 426 1.62 28.52 0.66
CA CYS A 426 1.12 27.22 1.10
C CYS A 426 1.64 26.87 2.49
N GLU A 427 0.73 26.58 3.41
CA GLU A 427 1.02 26.02 4.74
C GLU A 427 0.67 24.54 4.76
N LEU A 428 1.62 23.66 5.10
CA LEU A 428 1.37 22.22 5.31
C LEU A 428 1.21 21.93 6.79
N ARG A 429 0.10 21.30 7.17
CA ARG A 429 -0.15 20.80 8.54
C ARG A 429 -0.24 19.28 8.51
N THR A 430 0.70 18.63 9.20
CA THR A 430 0.77 17.16 9.34
C THR A 430 0.15 16.69 10.65
N GLY A 431 -0.23 15.41 10.73
CA GLY A 431 -0.93 14.86 11.89
C GLY A 431 -2.36 15.34 12.02
N CYS A 432 -2.94 15.93 10.99
CA CYS A 432 -4.24 16.59 11.00
C CYS A 432 -5.32 15.71 10.37
N MET A 433 -6.27 15.25 11.19
CA MET A 433 -7.41 14.45 10.71
C MET A 433 -8.63 15.32 10.48
N THR A 434 -9.01 15.54 9.22
CA THR A 434 -10.22 16.27 8.88
C THR A 434 -11.46 15.47 9.28
N ARG A 435 -12.34 16.12 10.03
CA ARG A 435 -13.58 15.56 10.55
C ARG A 435 -14.74 15.71 9.57
N GLU A 436 -14.99 16.93 9.11
CA GLU A 436 -16.12 17.29 8.27
C GLU A 436 -15.88 18.59 7.50
N ILE A 437 -16.60 18.78 6.41
CA ILE A 437 -16.70 20.03 5.67
C ILE A 437 -17.83 20.86 6.30
N LEU A 438 -17.52 22.12 6.61
CA LEU A 438 -18.47 23.08 7.18
C LEU A 438 -19.20 23.82 6.06
N SER A 439 -20.48 24.09 6.24
CA SER A 439 -21.28 24.90 5.29
C SER A 439 -22.09 25.96 5.99
N ASP A 440 -22.46 27.00 5.24
CA ASP A 440 -23.41 28.03 5.67
C ASP A 440 -24.87 27.55 5.50
N ASP A 441 -25.83 28.42 5.88
CA ASP A 441 -27.24 28.14 5.77
C ASP A 441 -27.75 28.02 4.34
N ARG A 442 -26.95 28.43 3.34
CA ARG A 442 -27.24 28.31 1.90
C ARG A 442 -26.65 27.05 1.31
N GLY A 443 -25.91 26.26 2.09
CA GLY A 443 -25.27 25.02 1.69
C GLY A 443 -23.88 25.20 1.03
N ARG A 444 -23.37 26.44 0.96
CA ARG A 444 -22.02 26.72 0.45
C ARG A 444 -20.98 26.33 1.51
N ALA A 445 -19.91 25.66 1.11
CA ALA A 445 -18.83 25.31 2.03
C ALA A 445 -18.11 26.55 2.55
N THR A 446 -17.81 26.58 3.85
CA THR A 446 -17.10 27.69 4.53
C THR A 446 -15.70 27.30 5.01
N GLY A 447 -15.35 26.01 4.92
CA GLY A 447 -14.09 25.45 5.37
C GLY A 447 -14.23 24.03 5.87
N VAL A 448 -13.33 23.63 6.77
CA VAL A 448 -13.34 22.29 7.38
C VAL A 448 -13.11 22.36 8.88
N SER A 449 -13.67 21.38 9.63
CA SER A 449 -13.20 21.07 10.98
C SER A 449 -12.23 19.90 10.95
N TYR A 450 -11.18 19.93 11.77
CA TYR A 450 -10.16 18.90 11.82
C TYR A 450 -9.56 18.77 13.23
N TYR A 451 -9.04 17.60 13.55
CA TYR A 451 -8.21 17.39 14.72
C TYR A 451 -6.75 17.64 14.36
N ASP A 452 -6.08 18.49 15.13
CA ASP A 452 -4.64 18.75 14.98
C ASP A 452 -3.77 17.60 15.52
N ALA A 453 -2.46 17.75 15.42
CA ALA A 453 -1.50 16.73 15.88
C ALA A 453 -1.60 16.41 17.38
N ASP A 454 -2.12 17.36 18.18
CA ASP A 454 -2.36 17.20 19.62
C ASP A 454 -3.76 16.60 19.92
N GLY A 455 -4.56 16.35 18.90
CA GLY A 455 -5.93 15.83 19.01
C GLY A 455 -6.97 16.88 19.38
N ARG A 456 -6.65 18.19 19.26
CA ARG A 456 -7.59 19.28 19.52
C ARG A 456 -8.42 19.56 18.26
N LEU A 457 -9.72 19.78 18.45
CA LEU A 457 -10.59 20.16 17.35
C LEU A 457 -10.33 21.62 16.93
N GLN A 458 -10.05 21.83 15.66
CA GLN A 458 -9.73 23.10 15.03
C GLN A 458 -10.69 23.36 13.86
N THR A 459 -10.73 24.61 13.40
CA THR A 459 -11.48 25.03 12.20
C THR A 459 -10.55 25.77 11.25
N GLN A 460 -10.55 25.42 9.97
CA GLN A 460 -9.93 26.18 8.91
C GLN A 460 -11.00 26.73 7.97
N LEU A 461 -11.18 28.04 7.92
CA LEU A 461 -12.07 28.71 6.99
C LEU A 461 -11.39 28.87 5.63
N ALA A 462 -12.17 28.69 4.54
CA ALA A 462 -11.67 28.81 3.18
C ALA A 462 -12.77 29.22 2.20
N ASP A 463 -12.36 29.79 1.05
CA ASP A 463 -13.27 30.07 -0.07
C ASP A 463 -13.58 28.80 -0.87
N PHE A 464 -12.58 27.93 -1.01
CA PHE A 464 -12.67 26.63 -1.69
C PHE A 464 -12.23 25.49 -0.77
N VAL A 465 -12.90 24.36 -0.87
CA VAL A 465 -12.53 23.11 -0.22
C VAL A 465 -12.18 22.07 -1.28
N VAL A 466 -10.97 21.53 -1.24
CA VAL A 466 -10.53 20.47 -2.16
C VAL A 466 -10.33 19.18 -1.38
N VAL A 467 -11.09 18.15 -1.72
CA VAL A 467 -11.01 16.81 -1.12
C VAL A 467 -10.09 15.94 -1.99
N SER A 468 -9.01 15.43 -1.40
CA SER A 468 -8.01 14.59 -2.09
C SER A 468 -7.44 13.51 -1.15
N CYS A 469 -8.34 12.78 -0.48
CA CYS A 469 -7.99 11.83 0.58
C CYS A 469 -7.82 10.38 0.09
N ALA A 470 -7.74 10.15 -1.22
CA ALA A 470 -7.96 8.88 -1.91
C ALA A 470 -9.42 8.37 -1.80
N ALA A 471 -9.85 7.56 -2.77
CA ALA A 471 -11.26 7.27 -3.02
C ALA A 471 -12.07 6.86 -1.76
N ILE A 472 -11.53 5.97 -0.92
CA ILE A 472 -12.26 5.51 0.27
C ILE A 472 -12.41 6.63 1.31
N GLU A 473 -11.36 7.36 1.62
CA GLU A 473 -11.42 8.40 2.67
C GLU A 473 -12.09 9.68 2.17
N SER A 474 -12.03 9.99 0.86
CA SER A 474 -12.80 11.09 0.26
C SER A 474 -14.28 10.85 0.37
N ALA A 475 -14.75 9.65 0.01
CA ALA A 475 -16.14 9.27 0.22
C ALA A 475 -16.54 9.30 1.71
N ARG A 476 -15.68 8.79 2.60
CA ARG A 476 -15.91 8.82 4.04
C ARG A 476 -16.06 10.25 4.57
N LEU A 477 -15.21 11.19 4.13
CA LEU A 477 -15.28 12.60 4.53
C LEU A 477 -16.60 13.24 4.07
N LEU A 478 -16.97 13.05 2.80
CA LEU A 478 -18.21 13.60 2.25
C LEU A 478 -19.46 13.05 2.98
N LEU A 479 -19.50 11.74 3.25
CA LEU A 479 -20.59 11.08 3.97
C LEU A 479 -20.68 11.52 5.43
N ASN A 480 -19.56 11.81 6.11
CA ASN A 480 -19.55 12.35 7.47
C ASN A 480 -19.87 13.86 7.53
N SER A 481 -19.87 14.56 6.38
CA SER A 481 -20.18 16.00 6.30
C SER A 481 -21.67 16.25 6.12
N SER A 482 -22.47 15.78 7.09
CA SER A 482 -23.93 15.93 7.07
C SER A 482 -24.35 17.30 7.59
N THR A 483 -25.27 17.96 6.90
CA THR A 483 -25.86 19.23 7.28
C THR A 483 -27.37 19.18 7.12
N ARG A 484 -28.06 20.25 7.53
CA ARG A 484 -29.54 20.36 7.32
C ARG A 484 -29.92 20.27 5.83
N LEU A 485 -29.11 20.84 4.94
CA LEU A 485 -29.33 20.81 3.49
C LEU A 485 -28.81 19.54 2.83
N HIS A 486 -27.82 18.92 3.43
CA HIS A 486 -27.18 17.69 2.95
C HIS A 486 -27.24 16.57 4.00
N PRO A 487 -28.45 16.07 4.35
CA PRO A 487 -28.63 15.14 5.48
C PRO A 487 -27.96 13.77 5.29
N ARG A 488 -27.61 13.40 4.06
CA ARG A 488 -26.89 12.16 3.71
C ARG A 488 -25.41 12.38 3.38
N GLY A 489 -24.87 13.57 3.73
CA GLY A 489 -23.51 14.00 3.37
C GLY A 489 -23.47 14.89 2.12
N ILE A 490 -22.43 15.70 2.03
CA ILE A 490 -22.19 16.61 0.90
C ILE A 490 -22.00 15.80 -0.40
N GLY A 491 -22.65 16.24 -1.49
CA GLY A 491 -22.59 15.58 -2.80
C GLY A 491 -23.42 14.29 -2.90
N ASN A 492 -24.15 13.90 -1.83
CA ASN A 492 -24.82 12.60 -1.76
C ASN A 492 -26.36 12.68 -1.92
N ARG A 493 -26.85 13.69 -2.63
CA ARG A 493 -28.29 13.87 -2.85
C ARG A 493 -28.97 12.65 -3.47
N TYR A 494 -28.30 11.96 -4.38
CA TYR A 494 -28.81 10.80 -5.11
C TYR A 494 -28.15 9.48 -4.72
N ASP A 495 -27.47 9.42 -3.57
CA ASP A 495 -26.81 8.22 -3.02
C ASP A 495 -25.69 7.66 -3.93
N TRP A 496 -24.92 8.58 -4.58
CA TRP A 496 -23.79 8.17 -5.42
C TRP A 496 -22.43 8.24 -4.71
N VAL A 497 -22.31 9.02 -3.64
CA VAL A 497 -21.05 9.04 -2.87
C VAL A 497 -20.79 7.67 -2.27
N GLY A 498 -19.60 7.15 -2.56
CA GLY A 498 -19.13 5.86 -2.10
C GLY A 498 -19.43 4.68 -3.02
N ARG A 499 -20.37 4.81 -4.00
CA ARG A 499 -20.65 3.76 -4.98
C ARG A 499 -19.51 3.61 -5.99
N ASN A 500 -19.53 2.53 -6.77
CA ASN A 500 -18.54 2.24 -7.81
C ASN A 500 -17.10 2.14 -7.29
N LEU A 501 -16.90 1.66 -6.06
CA LEU A 501 -15.56 1.41 -5.56
C LEU A 501 -14.87 0.41 -6.48
N GLN A 502 -13.89 0.88 -7.20
CA GLN A 502 -13.02 0.13 -8.08
C GLN A 502 -11.61 0.07 -7.49
N GLY A 503 -10.87 -0.92 -7.88
CA GLY A 503 -9.44 -1.03 -7.68
C GLY A 503 -8.83 -1.72 -8.89
N HIS A 504 -7.90 -2.64 -8.65
CA HIS A 504 -7.46 -3.58 -9.64
C HIS A 504 -7.23 -4.93 -8.97
N THR A 505 -7.76 -5.99 -9.57
CA THR A 505 -7.21 -7.31 -9.33
C THR A 505 -5.99 -7.46 -10.25
N TYR A 506 -4.85 -7.85 -9.66
CA TYR A 506 -3.65 -8.14 -10.42
C TYR A 506 -3.71 -9.59 -10.85
N THR A 507 -3.78 -9.82 -12.16
CA THR A 507 -3.85 -11.16 -12.74
C THR A 507 -2.68 -11.40 -13.67
N GLY A 508 -2.27 -12.64 -13.79
CA GLY A 508 -1.11 -13.01 -14.57
C GLY A 508 -0.68 -14.44 -14.31
N ALA A 509 0.60 -14.70 -14.41
CA ALA A 509 1.17 -16.02 -14.16
C ALA A 509 2.56 -15.93 -13.53
N VAL A 510 2.93 -17.02 -12.88
CA VAL A 510 4.28 -17.25 -12.37
C VAL A 510 4.95 -18.32 -13.22
N GLY A 511 6.22 -18.15 -13.52
CA GLY A 511 7.06 -19.10 -14.24
C GLY A 511 8.31 -19.48 -13.43
N ILE A 512 8.69 -20.76 -13.49
CA ILE A 512 9.97 -21.26 -13.01
C ILE A 512 10.86 -21.58 -14.22
N PHE A 513 12.10 -21.20 -14.13
CA PHE A 513 13.13 -21.43 -15.14
C PHE A 513 14.20 -22.39 -14.60
N ASP A 514 14.99 -23.00 -15.47
CA ASP A 514 16.13 -23.84 -15.10
C ASP A 514 17.43 -23.03 -14.88
N PHE A 515 17.34 -21.70 -15.04
CA PHE A 515 18.40 -20.73 -14.79
C PHE A 515 17.92 -19.58 -13.91
N ASP A 516 18.84 -18.80 -13.37
CA ASP A 516 18.51 -17.66 -12.53
C ASP A 516 17.91 -16.51 -13.34
N MET A 517 16.72 -16.05 -12.94
CA MET A 517 16.03 -14.89 -13.46
C MET A 517 16.39 -13.61 -12.69
N TYR A 518 16.68 -13.72 -11.39
CA TYR A 518 17.07 -12.58 -10.57
C TYR A 518 18.59 -12.43 -10.55
N ASP A 519 19.07 -11.36 -11.18
CA ASP A 519 20.47 -10.92 -11.18
C ASP A 519 20.80 -9.91 -10.07
N ASP A 520 19.85 -9.71 -9.13
CA ASP A 520 19.90 -8.71 -8.06
C ASP A 520 19.96 -7.24 -8.54
N VAL A 521 19.78 -7.01 -9.83
CA VAL A 521 19.65 -5.68 -10.42
C VAL A 521 18.18 -5.27 -10.45
N GLY A 522 17.82 -4.41 -9.51
CA GLY A 522 16.43 -3.96 -9.40
C GLY A 522 16.06 -2.84 -10.38
N PRO A 523 14.83 -2.47 -10.28
CA PRO A 523 13.79 -2.97 -9.37
C PRO A 523 13.08 -4.26 -9.83
N GLY A 524 13.37 -4.78 -11.01
CA GLY A 524 12.63 -5.84 -11.69
C GLY A 524 11.75 -5.26 -12.79
N ALA A 525 10.59 -4.71 -12.44
CA ALA A 525 9.66 -4.12 -13.41
C ALA A 525 10.33 -3.09 -14.33
N GLY A 526 10.32 -3.35 -15.62
CA GLY A 526 10.95 -2.51 -16.63
C GLY A 526 10.40 -2.76 -18.03
N LEU A 527 9.72 -3.89 -18.27
CA LEU A 527 9.20 -4.35 -19.55
C LEU A 527 7.70 -4.56 -19.49
N ALA A 528 6.95 -4.04 -20.46
CA ALA A 528 5.52 -4.28 -20.60
C ALA A 528 5.10 -4.50 -22.03
N ILE A 529 3.88 -5.03 -22.21
CA ILE A 529 3.11 -5.07 -23.44
C ILE A 529 1.71 -4.51 -23.18
N CYS A 530 1.14 -3.82 -24.16
CA CYS A 530 -0.22 -3.29 -24.14
C CYS A 530 -1.15 -3.93 -25.16
N ASP A 531 -0.71 -5.02 -25.79
CA ASP A 531 -1.44 -5.74 -26.83
C ASP A 531 -2.81 -6.25 -26.36
N PHE A 532 -3.00 -6.43 -25.06
CA PHE A 532 -4.20 -7.00 -24.46
C PHE A 532 -5.02 -6.00 -23.64
N ASN A 533 -4.77 -4.69 -23.73
CA ASN A 533 -5.60 -3.72 -23.01
C ASN A 533 -7.00 -3.59 -23.59
N HIS A 534 -7.11 -3.66 -24.92
CA HIS A 534 -8.36 -3.58 -25.66
C HIS A 534 -8.37 -4.53 -26.83
N GLY A 535 -9.56 -4.74 -27.46
CA GLY A 535 -9.69 -5.55 -28.66
C GLY A 535 -9.64 -7.07 -28.42
N ASN A 536 -9.75 -7.52 -27.18
CA ASN A 536 -9.85 -8.94 -26.84
C ASN A 536 -11.22 -9.48 -27.29
N PRO A 537 -11.29 -10.57 -28.09
CA PRO A 537 -12.56 -11.13 -28.57
C PRO A 537 -13.48 -11.49 -27.38
N GLY A 538 -14.72 -10.98 -27.41
CA GLY A 538 -15.74 -11.23 -26.39
C GLY A 538 -15.52 -10.50 -25.05
N LEU A 539 -14.44 -9.75 -24.88
CA LEU A 539 -14.13 -9.02 -23.63
C LEU A 539 -14.21 -7.50 -23.81
N LYS A 540 -14.75 -6.83 -22.79
CA LYS A 540 -14.87 -5.37 -22.74
C LYS A 540 -13.70 -4.78 -21.92
N GLY A 541 -12.50 -4.74 -22.52
CA GLY A 541 -11.28 -4.28 -21.89
C GLY A 541 -10.22 -5.37 -21.75
N GLY A 542 -9.28 -5.20 -20.86
CA GLY A 542 -8.14 -6.09 -20.67
C GLY A 542 -7.21 -5.62 -19.55
N ALA A 543 -5.91 -5.77 -19.80
CA ALA A 543 -4.84 -5.24 -18.94
C ALA A 543 -3.56 -5.08 -19.77
N MET A 544 -2.70 -4.15 -19.38
CA MET A 544 -1.29 -4.25 -19.73
C MET A 544 -0.69 -5.45 -18.98
N LEU A 545 0.28 -6.12 -19.57
CA LEU A 545 1.06 -7.15 -18.88
C LEU A 545 2.51 -6.70 -18.80
N ALA A 546 3.09 -6.87 -17.63
CA ALA A 546 4.45 -6.44 -17.34
C ALA A 546 5.21 -7.48 -16.51
N ASN A 547 6.54 -7.47 -16.58
CA ASN A 547 7.32 -8.16 -15.57
C ASN A 547 7.17 -7.45 -14.22
N GLU A 548 7.15 -8.23 -13.15
CA GLU A 548 6.89 -7.71 -11.81
C GLU A 548 8.21 -7.34 -11.10
N PHE A 549 8.09 -6.62 -10.01
CA PHE A 549 9.22 -6.29 -9.15
C PHE A 549 9.86 -7.54 -8.54
N ILE A 550 11.18 -7.54 -8.37
CA ILE A 550 11.90 -8.63 -7.69
C ILE A 550 11.32 -8.81 -6.29
N ARG A 551 10.85 -9.99 -6.00
CA ARG A 551 10.29 -10.33 -4.69
C ARG A 551 11.41 -10.48 -3.66
N LEU A 552 11.21 -9.91 -2.48
CA LEU A 552 12.09 -10.16 -1.34
C LEU A 552 11.83 -11.57 -0.77
N PRO A 553 12.81 -12.21 -0.12
CA PRO A 553 12.66 -13.58 0.39
C PRO A 553 11.38 -13.81 1.19
N ILE A 554 11.06 -12.93 2.13
CA ILE A 554 9.83 -13.04 2.93
C ILE A 554 8.54 -12.96 2.10
N HIS A 555 8.55 -12.23 1.00
CA HIS A 555 7.40 -12.13 0.10
C HIS A 555 7.28 -13.32 -0.87
N ALA A 556 8.39 -14.06 -1.06
CA ALA A 556 8.43 -15.23 -1.92
C ALA A 556 7.92 -16.52 -1.26
N VAL A 557 7.91 -16.58 0.08
CA VAL A 557 7.53 -17.80 0.83
C VAL A 557 6.16 -18.39 0.46
N ASN A 558 5.21 -17.54 0.04
CA ASN A 558 3.87 -17.96 -0.39
C ASN A 558 3.72 -18.01 -1.93
N GLY A 559 4.79 -17.74 -2.68
CA GLY A 559 4.82 -17.69 -4.13
C GLY A 559 5.54 -18.88 -4.78
N LEU A 560 5.71 -19.98 -4.05
CA LEU A 560 6.32 -21.22 -4.53
C LEU A 560 5.36 -22.02 -5.41
N PRO A 561 5.86 -22.97 -6.23
CA PRO A 561 5.02 -23.81 -7.08
C PRO A 561 3.88 -24.50 -6.34
N PRO A 562 2.69 -24.64 -6.93
CA PRO A 562 1.58 -25.38 -6.32
C PRO A 562 2.00 -26.80 -5.91
N GLY A 563 1.54 -27.25 -4.74
CA GLY A 563 1.94 -28.53 -4.16
C GLY A 563 3.23 -28.51 -3.34
N THR A 564 3.93 -27.36 -3.27
CA THR A 564 5.06 -27.21 -2.33
C THR A 564 4.52 -27.25 -0.90
N PRO A 565 5.16 -28.02 0.02
CA PRO A 565 4.81 -28.00 1.42
C PRO A 565 4.86 -26.58 2.00
N ARG A 566 3.92 -26.26 2.89
CA ARG A 566 3.86 -24.93 3.53
C ARG A 566 5.00 -24.68 4.51
N TRP A 567 5.65 -25.74 5.00
CA TRP A 567 6.72 -25.72 6.00
C TRP A 567 7.55 -27.00 5.93
N GLY A 568 8.58 -27.07 6.75
CA GLY A 568 9.48 -28.22 6.82
C GLY A 568 10.60 -28.17 5.76
N ILE A 569 11.34 -29.26 5.68
CA ILE A 569 12.53 -29.32 4.80
C ILE A 569 12.18 -29.13 3.33
N GLY A 570 11.02 -29.66 2.88
CA GLY A 570 10.57 -29.51 1.49
C GLY A 570 10.29 -28.06 1.13
N HIS A 571 9.75 -27.23 2.05
CA HIS A 571 9.60 -25.79 1.82
C HIS A 571 10.97 -25.09 1.70
N LYS A 572 11.89 -25.37 2.63
CA LYS A 572 13.23 -24.77 2.62
C LYS A 572 14.00 -25.10 1.35
N GLN A 573 13.94 -26.35 0.91
CA GLN A 573 14.54 -26.80 -0.35
C GLN A 573 13.91 -26.13 -1.57
N ALA A 574 12.59 -25.98 -1.59
CA ALA A 574 11.89 -25.28 -2.67
C ALA A 574 12.29 -23.79 -2.74
N MET A 575 12.41 -23.12 -1.61
CA MET A 575 12.93 -21.74 -1.56
C MET A 575 14.34 -21.66 -2.16
N ARG A 576 15.24 -22.57 -1.81
CA ARG A 576 16.61 -22.63 -2.39
C ARG A 576 16.60 -22.88 -3.89
N ALA A 577 15.74 -23.79 -4.36
CA ALA A 577 15.70 -24.19 -5.75
C ALA A 577 15.06 -23.12 -6.67
N TYR A 578 14.05 -22.39 -6.17
CA TYR A 578 13.17 -21.63 -7.04
C TYR A 578 13.23 -20.12 -6.83
N TYR A 579 13.72 -19.62 -5.69
CA TYR A 579 13.65 -18.18 -5.38
C TYR A 579 14.25 -17.31 -6.50
N LYS A 580 15.48 -17.59 -6.94
CA LYS A 580 16.12 -16.82 -8.03
C LYS A 580 15.63 -17.19 -9.42
N ARG A 581 14.97 -18.33 -9.57
CA ARG A 581 14.52 -18.89 -10.86
C ARG A 581 13.07 -18.58 -11.17
N THR A 582 12.46 -17.69 -10.40
CA THR A 582 11.06 -17.30 -10.56
C THR A 582 10.97 -16.00 -11.35
N ALA A 583 10.05 -15.94 -12.31
CA ALA A 583 9.57 -14.71 -12.90
C ALA A 583 8.05 -14.60 -12.78
N VAL A 584 7.55 -13.38 -12.75
CA VAL A 584 6.12 -13.09 -12.68
C VAL A 584 5.77 -12.10 -13.77
N VAL A 585 4.79 -12.47 -14.59
CA VAL A 585 4.17 -11.55 -15.56
C VAL A 585 2.73 -11.31 -15.11
N MET A 586 2.37 -10.06 -14.86
CA MET A 586 1.03 -9.70 -14.42
C MET A 586 0.68 -8.27 -14.78
N GLY A 587 -0.60 -7.93 -14.66
CA GLY A 587 -1.06 -6.55 -14.83
C GLY A 587 -2.34 -6.24 -14.06
N PRO A 588 -2.65 -4.95 -13.91
CA PRO A 588 -3.90 -4.50 -13.30
C PRO A 588 -5.05 -4.72 -14.28
N THR A 589 -5.91 -5.70 -13.98
CA THR A 589 -7.09 -5.99 -14.79
C THR A 589 -8.09 -4.85 -14.71
N GLN A 590 -8.58 -4.38 -15.84
CA GLN A 590 -9.65 -3.39 -15.88
C GLN A 590 -10.92 -3.94 -15.22
N GLU A 591 -11.45 -3.22 -14.25
CA GLU A 591 -12.65 -3.62 -13.51
C GLU A 591 -13.89 -2.92 -14.06
N MET A 592 -14.98 -3.68 -14.14
CA MET A 592 -16.29 -3.15 -14.48
C MET A 592 -16.92 -2.53 -13.22
N PRO A 593 -17.28 -1.23 -13.23
CA PRO A 593 -17.83 -0.55 -12.06
C PRO A 593 -19.19 -1.13 -11.68
N MET A 594 -19.44 -1.28 -10.37
CA MET A 594 -20.69 -1.79 -9.82
C MET A 594 -21.21 -0.85 -8.73
N ALA A 595 -22.51 -0.53 -8.79
CA ALA A 595 -23.14 0.35 -7.80
C ALA A 595 -23.07 -0.22 -6.37
N ASP A 596 -23.07 -1.54 -6.22
CA ASP A 596 -23.07 -2.21 -4.93
C ASP A 596 -21.64 -2.42 -4.35
N SER A 597 -20.61 -2.25 -5.17
CA SER A 597 -19.24 -2.17 -4.68
C SER A 597 -19.03 -0.75 -4.13
N ARG A 598 -19.01 -0.60 -2.79
CA ARG A 598 -19.17 0.73 -2.22
C ARG A 598 -18.51 0.95 -0.86
N VAL A 599 -18.29 2.21 -0.57
CA VAL A 599 -17.98 2.78 0.75
C VAL A 599 -19.25 3.33 1.38
N GLN A 600 -19.51 2.95 2.61
CA GLN A 600 -20.54 3.51 3.47
C GLN A 600 -19.92 3.95 4.80
N ILE A 601 -20.71 4.57 5.69
CA ILE A 601 -20.30 4.87 7.06
C ILE A 601 -20.87 3.80 7.99
N ASP A 602 -20.03 3.20 8.83
CA ASP A 602 -20.52 2.34 9.92
C ASP A 602 -20.84 3.20 11.15
N PRO A 603 -22.10 3.25 11.62
CA PRO A 603 -22.48 4.10 12.74
C PRO A 603 -21.98 3.54 14.10
N ARG A 604 -21.66 2.26 14.19
CA ARG A 604 -21.30 1.55 15.42
C ARG A 604 -19.80 1.65 15.73
N VAL A 605 -18.96 1.67 14.66
CA VAL A 605 -17.50 1.66 14.79
C VAL A 605 -16.95 3.05 14.53
N ARG A 606 -16.10 3.52 15.43
CA ARG A 606 -15.48 4.85 15.34
C ARG A 606 -13.96 4.73 15.44
N ASP A 607 -13.28 5.68 14.83
CA ASP A 607 -11.84 5.82 14.97
C ASP A 607 -11.46 6.50 16.31
N ARG A 608 -10.16 6.69 16.53
CA ARG A 608 -9.64 7.30 17.75
C ARG A 608 -10.08 8.75 18.00
N TRP A 609 -10.59 9.42 16.96
CA TRP A 609 -11.14 10.79 17.08
C TRP A 609 -12.67 10.79 17.24
N GLY A 610 -13.28 9.62 17.33
CA GLY A 610 -14.74 9.50 17.45
C GLY A 610 -15.47 9.66 16.11
N ILE A 611 -14.77 9.69 14.96
CA ILE A 611 -15.39 9.81 13.65
C ILE A 611 -15.85 8.42 13.16
N PRO A 612 -17.10 8.28 12.68
CA PRO A 612 -17.55 7.02 12.08
C PRO A 612 -16.63 6.53 10.96
N VAL A 613 -16.35 5.22 10.95
CA VAL A 613 -15.38 4.65 10.02
C VAL A 613 -16.00 4.22 8.70
N ALA A 614 -15.16 4.06 7.68
CA ALA A 614 -15.58 3.49 6.41
C ALA A 614 -15.97 2.02 6.57
N ARG A 615 -17.11 1.65 5.96
CA ARG A 615 -17.61 0.30 5.77
C ARG A 615 -17.50 -0.05 4.29
N LEU A 616 -16.74 -1.10 3.96
CA LEU A 616 -16.50 -1.56 2.61
C LEU A 616 -17.32 -2.80 2.34
N SER A 617 -18.10 -2.80 1.26
CA SER A 617 -18.93 -3.95 0.84
C SER A 617 -19.01 -4.04 -0.68
N GLY A 618 -19.34 -5.22 -1.19
CA GLY A 618 -19.57 -5.47 -2.61
C GLY A 618 -18.80 -6.65 -3.16
N ASP A 619 -18.84 -6.79 -4.48
CA ASP A 619 -18.15 -7.86 -5.22
C ASP A 619 -17.64 -7.30 -6.55
N ARG A 620 -16.82 -8.08 -7.24
CA ARG A 620 -16.37 -7.82 -8.60
C ARG A 620 -17.39 -8.34 -9.60
N HIS A 621 -17.58 -7.58 -10.67
CA HIS A 621 -18.44 -8.00 -11.77
C HIS A 621 -17.92 -9.31 -12.39
N PRO A 622 -18.78 -10.29 -12.75
CA PRO A 622 -18.36 -11.55 -13.37
C PRO A 622 -17.46 -11.36 -14.61
N HIS A 623 -17.76 -10.36 -15.43
CA HIS A 623 -16.95 -10.02 -16.59
C HIS A 623 -15.52 -9.58 -16.26
N THR A 624 -15.31 -8.91 -15.12
CA THR A 624 -13.95 -8.61 -14.60
C THR A 624 -13.17 -9.89 -14.33
N LEU A 625 -13.85 -10.92 -13.79
CA LEU A 625 -13.22 -12.22 -13.53
C LEU A 625 -12.87 -12.96 -14.84
N GLU A 626 -13.68 -12.80 -15.88
CA GLU A 626 -13.41 -13.35 -17.22
C GLU A 626 -12.17 -12.70 -17.84
N ILE A 627 -12.10 -11.37 -17.83
CA ILE A 627 -10.92 -10.62 -18.28
C ILE A 627 -9.68 -11.11 -17.55
N GLY A 628 -9.75 -11.21 -16.23
CA GLY A 628 -8.61 -11.65 -15.40
C GLY A 628 -8.12 -13.06 -15.76
N ARG A 629 -9.03 -14.01 -16.02
CA ARG A 629 -8.65 -15.37 -16.46
C ARG A 629 -7.96 -15.34 -17.82
N ALA A 630 -8.49 -14.58 -18.78
CA ALA A 630 -7.86 -14.42 -20.08
C ALA A 630 -6.45 -13.81 -19.97
N MET A 631 -6.23 -12.83 -19.07
CA MET A 631 -4.91 -12.27 -18.85
C MET A 631 -3.94 -13.29 -18.23
N CYS A 632 -4.42 -14.20 -17.38
CA CYS A 632 -3.60 -15.31 -16.88
C CYS A 632 -3.11 -16.24 -18.02
N GLU A 633 -3.96 -16.53 -19.00
CA GLU A 633 -3.60 -17.32 -20.19
C GLU A 633 -2.53 -16.61 -21.03
N LYS A 634 -2.69 -15.31 -21.27
CA LYS A 634 -1.72 -14.49 -22.02
C LYS A 634 -0.36 -14.41 -21.30
N ALA A 635 -0.35 -14.20 -20.00
CA ALA A 635 0.87 -14.20 -19.20
C ALA A 635 1.56 -15.58 -19.20
N THR A 636 0.76 -16.65 -19.08
CA THR A 636 1.27 -18.04 -19.16
C THR A 636 1.91 -18.33 -20.51
N MET A 637 1.28 -17.90 -21.61
CA MET A 637 1.82 -18.04 -22.96
C MET A 637 3.18 -17.35 -23.09
N TRP A 638 3.30 -16.11 -22.60
CA TRP A 638 4.54 -15.34 -22.65
C TRP A 638 5.66 -16.00 -21.83
N LEU A 639 5.38 -16.44 -20.61
CA LEU A 639 6.36 -17.13 -19.75
C LEU A 639 6.84 -18.45 -20.36
N LYS A 640 5.93 -19.25 -20.98
CA LYS A 640 6.31 -20.50 -21.68
C LYS A 640 7.21 -20.22 -22.87
N GLU A 641 6.89 -19.22 -23.68
CA GLU A 641 7.73 -18.82 -24.83
C GLU A 641 9.10 -18.30 -24.37
N ALA A 642 9.19 -17.72 -23.18
CA ALA A 642 10.43 -17.29 -22.57
C ALA A 642 11.29 -18.46 -22.02
N GLY A 643 10.79 -19.70 -22.03
CA GLY A 643 11.50 -20.90 -21.58
C GLY A 643 11.18 -21.32 -20.14
N ALA A 644 10.06 -20.89 -19.58
CA ALA A 644 9.64 -21.38 -18.27
C ALA A 644 9.32 -22.88 -18.31
N VAL A 645 9.98 -23.66 -17.47
CA VAL A 645 9.81 -25.12 -17.36
C VAL A 645 8.54 -25.51 -16.58
N ARG A 646 8.02 -24.58 -15.76
CA ARG A 646 6.78 -24.74 -15.04
C ARG A 646 6.08 -23.39 -14.93
N THR A 647 4.75 -23.36 -15.12
CA THR A 647 3.94 -22.15 -14.98
C THR A 647 2.66 -22.42 -14.20
N TRP A 648 2.12 -21.43 -13.52
CA TRP A 648 0.78 -21.47 -12.93
C TRP A 648 0.14 -20.08 -12.93
N PRO A 649 -1.19 -20.01 -13.11
CA PRO A 649 -1.92 -18.75 -13.16
C PRO A 649 -2.04 -18.11 -11.77
N MET A 650 -2.24 -16.79 -11.77
CA MET A 650 -2.66 -15.97 -10.63
C MET A 650 -4.08 -15.45 -10.92
N PRO A 651 -5.13 -16.26 -10.70
CA PRO A 651 -6.48 -15.92 -11.13
C PRO A 651 -7.09 -14.79 -10.28
N PRO A 652 -8.09 -14.06 -10.81
CA PRO A 652 -8.80 -13.05 -10.06
C PRO A 652 -9.65 -13.67 -8.96
N GLY A 653 -9.71 -13.02 -7.80
CA GLY A 653 -10.62 -13.36 -6.72
C GLY A 653 -11.90 -12.53 -6.75
N ARG A 654 -12.96 -13.03 -6.11
CA ARG A 654 -14.19 -12.30 -5.80
C ARG A 654 -13.98 -11.38 -4.59
N GLY A 655 -14.97 -10.54 -4.29
CA GLY A 655 -15.01 -9.64 -3.14
C GLY A 655 -14.80 -8.17 -3.53
N VAL A 656 -15.00 -7.29 -2.57
CA VAL A 656 -14.91 -5.86 -2.78
C VAL A 656 -13.53 -5.48 -3.34
N SER A 657 -13.53 -4.64 -4.35
CA SER A 657 -12.32 -4.07 -4.90
C SER A 657 -11.93 -2.81 -4.12
N GLY A 658 -10.70 -2.65 -3.82
CA GLY A 658 -10.21 -1.49 -3.08
C GLY A 658 -8.72 -1.37 -3.26
N GLY A 659 -7.96 -2.26 -2.70
CA GLY A 659 -6.51 -2.33 -2.84
C GLY A 659 -5.82 -0.97 -2.83
N GLN A 660 -4.72 -0.88 -3.56
CA GLN A 660 -3.93 0.36 -3.67
C GLN A 660 -4.37 1.27 -4.83
N HIS A 661 -5.21 0.81 -5.74
CA HIS A 661 -5.70 1.54 -6.92
C HIS A 661 -7.17 1.97 -6.75
N GLN A 662 -7.51 2.43 -5.55
CA GLN A 662 -8.86 2.84 -5.19
C GLN A 662 -9.37 3.95 -6.11
N ALA A 663 -10.58 3.79 -6.66
CA ALA A 663 -11.18 4.70 -7.62
C ALA A 663 -12.70 4.67 -7.57
N GLY A 664 -13.36 5.64 -8.21
CA GLY A 664 -14.77 5.62 -8.60
C GLY A 664 -15.79 6.10 -7.57
N THR A 665 -15.41 6.23 -6.30
CA THR A 665 -16.35 6.52 -5.18
C THR A 665 -16.97 7.91 -5.20
N CYS A 666 -16.45 8.82 -6.01
CA CYS A 666 -16.95 10.17 -6.26
C CYS A 666 -17.02 10.43 -7.77
N ARG A 667 -17.50 9.44 -8.52
CA ARG A 667 -17.48 9.37 -9.97
C ARG A 667 -17.87 10.69 -10.65
N MET A 668 -17.08 11.08 -11.66
CA MET A 668 -17.34 12.22 -12.54
C MET A 668 -18.47 11.91 -13.55
N GLY A 669 -19.28 12.90 -13.87
CA GLY A 669 -20.34 12.80 -14.87
C GLY A 669 -21.10 14.10 -15.02
N ASP A 670 -21.86 14.26 -16.10
CA ASP A 670 -22.65 15.47 -16.36
C ASP A 670 -24.04 15.43 -15.70
N ASP A 671 -24.57 14.24 -15.39
CA ASP A 671 -25.86 14.09 -14.73
C ASP A 671 -25.68 13.86 -13.21
N PRO A 672 -26.16 14.78 -12.34
CA PRO A 672 -26.08 14.62 -10.89
C PRO A 672 -26.83 13.39 -10.35
N LYS A 673 -27.77 12.83 -11.12
CA LYS A 673 -28.50 11.61 -10.75
C LYS A 673 -27.68 10.33 -10.90
N SER A 674 -26.51 10.40 -11.56
CA SER A 674 -25.63 9.26 -11.80
C SER A 674 -24.16 9.54 -11.46
N SER A 675 -23.83 10.70 -10.90
CA SER A 675 -22.45 11.09 -10.57
C SER A 675 -22.41 11.99 -9.32
N VAL A 676 -21.21 12.16 -8.78
CA VAL A 676 -20.95 12.99 -7.59
C VAL A 676 -20.37 14.34 -7.97
N VAL A 677 -19.42 14.36 -8.90
CA VAL A 677 -18.82 15.59 -9.41
C VAL A 677 -19.12 15.76 -10.90
N ASN A 678 -19.17 17.01 -11.33
CA ASN A 678 -19.28 17.35 -12.74
C ASN A 678 -17.94 17.19 -13.47
N ARG A 679 -17.90 17.48 -14.77
CA ARG A 679 -16.67 17.40 -15.59
C ARG A 679 -15.50 18.28 -15.10
N HIS A 680 -15.77 19.28 -14.25
CA HIS A 680 -14.78 20.18 -13.68
C HIS A 680 -14.26 19.73 -12.30
N CYS A 681 -14.50 18.48 -11.91
CA CYS A 681 -14.18 17.92 -10.59
C CYS A 681 -14.96 18.57 -9.42
N GLN A 682 -15.96 19.40 -9.69
CA GLN A 682 -16.77 20.14 -8.73
C GLN A 682 -17.98 19.31 -8.31
N ILE A 683 -18.30 19.28 -7.03
CA ILE A 683 -19.51 18.62 -6.52
C ILE A 683 -20.76 19.32 -7.07
N HIS A 684 -21.71 18.53 -7.60
CA HIS A 684 -22.91 19.07 -8.24
C HIS A 684 -23.75 19.99 -7.33
N ASP A 685 -23.86 19.63 -6.06
CA ASP A 685 -24.75 20.31 -5.12
C ASP A 685 -24.06 21.45 -4.33
N VAL A 686 -22.72 21.59 -4.44
CA VAL A 686 -21.94 22.59 -3.69
C VAL A 686 -20.82 23.15 -4.57
N ASP A 687 -21.01 24.37 -5.03
CA ASP A 687 -20.23 25.00 -6.09
C ASP A 687 -18.75 25.30 -5.74
N ASN A 688 -18.35 25.24 -4.48
CA ASN A 688 -16.99 25.54 -4.04
C ASN A 688 -16.30 24.34 -3.34
N VAL A 689 -16.83 23.12 -3.55
CA VAL A 689 -16.19 21.88 -3.13
C VAL A 689 -15.78 21.05 -4.35
N PHE A 690 -14.53 20.62 -4.36
CA PHE A 690 -13.95 19.84 -5.45
C PHE A 690 -13.43 18.51 -4.91
N VAL A 691 -13.53 17.43 -5.68
CA VAL A 691 -12.84 16.16 -5.41
C VAL A 691 -11.79 15.96 -6.49
N VAL A 692 -10.53 15.79 -6.08
CA VAL A 692 -9.39 15.73 -7.01
C VAL A 692 -8.46 14.59 -6.63
N ASP A 693 -8.95 13.37 -6.80
CA ASP A 693 -8.19 12.12 -6.62
C ASP A 693 -8.80 10.98 -7.45
N GLY A 694 -8.36 9.74 -7.23
CA GLY A 694 -8.91 8.59 -7.94
C GLY A 694 -10.41 8.35 -7.73
N GLY A 695 -11.02 8.98 -6.72
CA GLY A 695 -12.46 8.89 -6.48
C GLY A 695 -13.30 9.38 -7.65
N VAL A 696 -12.80 10.33 -8.45
CA VAL A 696 -13.55 10.89 -9.60
C VAL A 696 -13.50 10.02 -10.85
N HIS A 697 -12.65 8.98 -10.90
CA HIS A 697 -12.56 8.11 -12.06
C HIS A 697 -13.91 7.44 -12.37
N VAL A 698 -14.30 7.45 -13.65
CA VAL A 698 -15.51 6.76 -14.13
C VAL A 698 -15.20 5.29 -14.34
N THR A 699 -14.08 5.02 -15.00
CA THR A 699 -13.45 3.70 -15.17
C THR A 699 -12.00 3.79 -14.73
N ASN A 700 -11.43 2.68 -14.27
CA ASN A 700 -10.06 2.69 -13.72
C ASN A 700 -9.01 2.16 -14.70
N GLY A 701 -9.32 2.01 -16.00
CA GLY A 701 -8.40 1.54 -17.03
C GLY A 701 -7.74 0.20 -16.72
N GLY A 702 -6.92 -0.30 -17.62
CA GLY A 702 -6.05 -1.48 -17.43
C GLY A 702 -4.62 -1.10 -17.04
N PHE A 703 -4.44 -0.05 -16.21
CA PHE A 703 -3.16 0.56 -15.86
C PHE A 703 -3.09 1.00 -14.39
N ASN A 704 -1.89 1.19 -13.88
CA ASN A 704 -1.68 1.83 -12.58
C ASN A 704 -2.15 3.30 -12.66
N PRO A 705 -3.10 3.77 -11.84
CA PRO A 705 -3.83 5.02 -12.08
C PRO A 705 -3.10 6.29 -11.63
N ALA A 706 -1.93 6.18 -11.00
CA ALA A 706 -1.31 7.31 -10.30
C ALA A 706 -1.04 8.53 -11.20
N LEU A 707 -0.55 8.33 -12.43
CA LEU A 707 -0.30 9.45 -13.36
C LEU A 707 -1.62 10.09 -13.82
N THR A 708 -2.68 9.31 -14.01
CA THR A 708 -4.02 9.84 -14.31
C THR A 708 -4.58 10.66 -13.16
N ILE A 709 -4.39 10.21 -11.90
CA ILE A 709 -4.75 11.00 -10.71
C ILE A 709 -3.98 12.33 -10.69
N MET A 710 -2.70 12.31 -11.05
CA MET A 710 -1.88 13.53 -11.13
C MET A 710 -2.37 14.47 -12.25
N ALA A 711 -2.69 13.93 -13.43
CA ALA A 711 -3.24 14.70 -14.54
C ALA A 711 -4.59 15.34 -14.17
N VAL A 712 -5.48 14.59 -13.49
CA VAL A 712 -6.72 15.12 -12.92
C VAL A 712 -6.43 16.20 -11.87
N GLY A 713 -5.34 16.06 -11.09
CA GLY A 713 -4.85 17.08 -10.17
C GLY A 713 -4.58 18.42 -10.85
N TYR A 714 -3.84 18.41 -11.96
CA TYR A 714 -3.58 19.59 -12.76
C TYR A 714 -4.82 20.14 -13.45
N TYR A 715 -5.64 19.25 -14.01
CA TYR A 715 -6.90 19.62 -14.65
C TYR A 715 -7.87 20.31 -13.67
N GLY A 716 -8.15 19.70 -12.52
CA GLY A 716 -9.02 20.27 -11.50
C GLY A 716 -8.48 21.60 -10.94
N SER A 717 -7.15 21.72 -10.80
CA SER A 717 -6.52 22.99 -10.40
C SER A 717 -6.78 24.11 -11.42
N ALA A 718 -6.69 23.80 -12.72
CA ALA A 718 -6.97 24.77 -13.78
C ALA A 718 -8.44 25.24 -13.72
N GLU A 719 -9.37 24.35 -13.44
CA GLU A 719 -10.80 24.69 -13.30
C GLU A 719 -11.07 25.54 -12.04
N ILE A 720 -10.44 25.25 -10.92
CA ILE A 720 -10.52 26.06 -9.68
C ILE A 720 -9.97 27.47 -9.96
N LEU A 721 -8.81 27.59 -10.62
CA LEU A 721 -8.19 28.87 -10.96
C LEU A 721 -9.03 29.67 -11.93
N LYS A 722 -9.70 29.03 -12.89
CA LYS A 722 -10.64 29.68 -13.81
C LYS A 722 -11.83 30.26 -13.06
N MET A 723 -12.41 29.49 -12.13
CA MET A 723 -13.50 29.97 -11.27
C MET A 723 -13.05 31.12 -10.37
N TRP A 724 -11.90 31.00 -9.71
CA TRP A 724 -11.36 32.06 -8.85
C TRP A 724 -11.16 33.38 -9.57
N ARG A 725 -10.60 33.34 -10.79
CA ARG A 725 -10.43 34.55 -11.64
C ARG A 725 -11.77 35.17 -12.04
N GLY A 726 -12.79 34.35 -12.25
CA GLY A 726 -14.16 34.79 -12.63
C GLY A 726 -14.92 35.45 -11.50
N THR A 727 -14.58 35.16 -10.22
CA THR A 727 -15.26 35.76 -9.06
C THR A 727 -14.81 37.17 -8.70
N GLY A 728 -13.82 37.75 -9.40
CA GLY A 728 -13.29 39.08 -9.10
C GLY A 728 -12.57 39.20 -7.74
N MET A 729 -12.37 38.12 -7.04
CA MET A 729 -11.63 38.05 -5.76
C MET A 729 -10.12 38.17 -5.98
N ARG A 730 -9.67 39.25 -6.60
CA ARG A 730 -8.25 39.64 -6.58
C ARG A 730 -8.02 40.42 -5.29
N SER A 731 -7.10 39.93 -4.44
CA SER A 731 -6.62 40.55 -3.21
C SER A 731 -6.10 41.97 -3.43
#